data_17f868e55e84e37438510a12af29aeae
#
_entry.id   17f868e55e84e37438510a12af29aeae
#
_cell.length_a   1.000
_cell.length_b   1.000
_cell.length_c   1.000
_cell.angle_alpha   90.00
_cell.angle_beta   90.00
_cell.angle_gamma   90.00
#
_symmetry.space_group_name_H-M   'P 1'
#
loop_
_entity.id
_entity.type
_entity.pdbx_description
1 polymer ?
#
loop_
_entity_poly.entity_id
_entity_poly.type
_entity_poly.pdbx_seq_one_letter_code
_entity_poly.pdbx_strand_id
1 'polypeptide(L)'
;MYTHSNKCRAAWLILLFFFFTRGPVPAGAEGELPPAAGHQVDFEKEIRPLLSDRCFKCHGAKKQKSGLRLDVGASALKGGDSGAVIRPGKSAESRLVLLVSGADKKVVMPPRGKRLTPAQIGLLRAWIDQGAAWPEDPAGSARIESGHWSLQPVRKPAPPAIEGTDWVRNPIDAFVLARLREKGLKPNSMADRETVIRRLAFTLLGLPPSPAEVKAFVDDKHPAAYSDLVERLLASPHYGEHWGRHWLDVARYTESQGFEYDRLRNNAWHYRDYVIRSFNSDKPYDRFMMEQVAGDVLKPVMSDGIIATSLLVCGPWDQAGNSQRNQTQRLKTREEEMEDLVSCVSQGFLGMTVNCARCHAHKFDPIPQTDYYRIKSVFDGVIHGERDFGSQAEREARQEKVAALNAQIEKLTARVGELEKTARERIHARKGKKAPAAPAGPQPIALWNFENGSLQDQVGGMHAKLNGSARVERGRLILDGKNSFASTAPLGRDVSEKTLEAWVHLPTLDQGGGGVISLQVNNGSVFDSIVYAERKKRAWMAGSNGFVRTRDLSAPAESSAPATAVHMAIVYGADNSISLYRNGQLYGQSYKQGGRISYRKGQAQVLFGLRHNGASNGFLKGEIEQAALYGRALSVEEIRTSLSSRGSFVPLEAVLKELTAKQRDTRAALMAEAEKIRGQINALPRGGGKTYAGRRQQPKPTHRLIKGNVRDPAEVVRPGALSVISDPPGDFGLAENAPEAERRIHFARWLADPKNPLPARVMANRVWHYHFGRGIVGSPNDFGSLGEAPTHPELLDWLAATFVERGWKLKELHRLIVHSSAWLQASTWDRKSSGIDSESRLLWRYPPRRLEAESIRDSMLAISGKLNTQMGGPSYRPFSISNFGSSFYKIKDQEGPQFDRRSIYRMNVNSGKDPLLDVFDCPDPSVKVPRRSSTTTPLQALSLMNNSLVQRLSKSFSGRLEQEANNDGKNPIEQAWLYALGRKPTADERKRCETLAKEHGLETVCWVIFNTSEFLYVR
;
A
#
# COMPACT_ATOMS: atom_id res chain seq x y z
N MET A 1 37.98 -4.62 -31.42
CA MET A 1 38.63 -5.46 -32.40
C MET A 1 37.57 -6.00 -33.36
N TYR A 2 37.82 -5.69 -34.65
CA TYR A 2 37.12 -6.07 -35.89
C TYR A 2 35.77 -5.41 -36.14
N THR A 3 35.60 -4.33 -36.77
CA THR A 3 35.78 -3.80 -38.19
C THR A 3 35.48 -4.79 -39.31
N HIS A 4 34.49 -4.47 -40.14
CA HIS A 4 34.48 -4.30 -41.61
C HIS A 4 33.01 -4.31 -42.09
N SER A 5 32.56 -3.29 -42.70
CA SER A 5 32.79 -2.56 -43.96
C SER A 5 31.99 -3.10 -45.15
N ASN A 6 31.13 -2.22 -45.68
CA ASN A 6 30.86 -1.87 -47.07
C ASN A 6 30.42 -2.92 -48.13
N LYS A 7 29.37 -2.70 -48.87
CA LYS A 7 29.28 -1.91 -50.12
C LYS A 7 27.99 -2.18 -50.88
N CYS A 8 27.42 -1.09 -51.29
CA CYS A 8 26.79 -0.79 -52.59
C CYS A 8 26.52 -1.86 -53.60
N ARG A 9 25.30 -1.82 -54.19
CA ARG A 9 25.21 -1.62 -55.67
C ARG A 9 23.78 -1.21 -56.06
N ALA A 10 23.76 -0.14 -56.84
CA ALA A 10 22.66 0.35 -57.62
C ALA A 10 22.37 -0.55 -58.81
N ALA A 11 21.12 -0.66 -59.21
CA ALA A 11 20.75 -1.10 -60.56
C ALA A 11 19.69 -0.18 -61.14
N TRP A 12 20.07 0.46 -62.20
CA TRP A 12 19.27 1.21 -63.14
C TRP A 12 18.50 0.23 -64.03
N LEU A 13 17.23 0.57 -64.36
CA LEU A 13 16.56 0.11 -65.60
C LEU A 13 15.52 1.16 -65.99
N ILE A 14 15.81 1.89 -66.94
CA ILE A 14 15.42 2.42 -68.24
C ILE A 14 13.99 2.10 -68.70
N LEU A 15 13.22 3.19 -68.80
CA LEU A 15 12.32 3.69 -69.86
C LEU A 15 11.49 2.71 -70.68
N LEU A 16 10.20 3.11 -70.78
CA LEU A 16 9.57 3.26 -72.10
C LEU A 16 8.45 4.30 -72.05
N PHE A 17 8.58 5.34 -72.91
CA PHE A 17 7.62 6.41 -73.19
C PHE A 17 6.48 5.86 -74.04
N PHE A 18 5.23 6.15 -73.62
CA PHE A 18 4.11 6.23 -74.52
C PHE A 18 3.48 7.62 -74.39
N PHE A 19 3.64 8.37 -75.51
CA PHE A 19 2.95 9.61 -75.74
C PHE A 19 1.46 9.34 -76.03
N PHE A 20 0.59 9.89 -75.20
CA PHE A 20 -0.80 10.18 -75.63
C PHE A 20 -1.02 11.68 -75.53
N THR A 21 -1.20 12.32 -76.69
CA THR A 21 -1.59 13.68 -76.84
C THR A 21 -3.03 13.86 -76.28
N ARG A 22 -3.20 14.65 -75.27
CA ARG A 22 -4.47 15.31 -74.93
C ARG A 22 -4.28 16.80 -75.03
N GLY A 23 -5.19 17.45 -75.74
CA GLY A 23 -5.23 18.87 -75.97
C GLY A 23 -5.28 19.73 -74.73
N PRO A 24 -5.02 21.02 -74.79
CA PRO A 24 -4.80 21.89 -73.68
C PRO A 24 -6.11 22.13 -72.91
N VAL A 25 -6.12 21.71 -71.63
CA VAL A 25 -7.06 22.24 -70.64
C VAL A 25 -6.52 23.58 -70.20
N PRO A 26 -7.32 24.67 -70.18
CA PRO A 26 -6.81 25.94 -69.73
C PRO A 26 -6.31 25.90 -68.32
N ALA A 27 -5.07 26.30 -68.10
CA ALA A 27 -4.45 26.46 -66.78
C ALA A 27 -5.20 27.54 -65.98
N GLY A 28 -6.02 27.14 -65.06
CA GLY A 28 -6.51 28.01 -63.98
C GLY A 28 -5.35 28.36 -63.08
N ALA A 29 -5.17 29.64 -62.80
CA ALA A 29 -4.10 30.19 -61.99
C ALA A 29 -3.98 29.47 -60.62
N GLU A 30 -2.78 28.99 -60.30
CA GLU A 30 -2.47 28.42 -58.95
C GLU A 30 -2.58 29.51 -57.89
N GLY A 31 -3.56 29.37 -56.95
CA GLY A 31 -3.54 30.13 -55.71
C GLY A 31 -4.71 31.05 -55.42
N GLU A 32 -5.63 31.28 -56.34
CA GLU A 32 -6.81 32.14 -56.06
C GLU A 32 -8.01 31.31 -55.52
N LEU A 33 -8.50 31.76 -54.35
CA LEU A 33 -9.75 31.19 -53.79
C LEU A 33 -10.92 31.54 -54.68
N PRO A 34 -11.87 30.63 -54.97
CA PRO A 34 -13.09 30.93 -55.74
C PRO A 34 -13.80 32.18 -55.20
N PRO A 35 -14.37 33.04 -56.01
CA PRO A 35 -15.02 34.25 -55.58
C PRO A 35 -16.18 33.94 -54.62
N ALA A 36 -16.43 34.80 -53.64
CA ALA A 36 -17.58 34.68 -52.73
C ALA A 36 -18.86 34.87 -53.53
N ALA A 37 -19.92 34.15 -53.17
CA ALA A 37 -21.25 34.31 -53.79
C ALA A 37 -21.78 35.74 -53.59
N GLY A 38 -22.34 36.34 -54.65
CA GLY A 38 -22.79 37.74 -54.69
C GLY A 38 -24.14 38.01 -54.03
N HIS A 39 -24.71 37.11 -53.24
CA HIS A 39 -26.02 37.25 -52.60
C HIS A 39 -25.91 37.03 -51.09
N GLN A 40 -26.96 37.42 -50.37
CA GLN A 40 -27.09 37.11 -48.94
C GLN A 40 -27.37 35.61 -48.79
N VAL A 41 -26.49 34.90 -48.10
CA VAL A 41 -26.54 33.44 -48.00
C VAL A 41 -27.49 33.00 -46.86
N ASP A 42 -28.47 32.16 -47.19
CA ASP A 42 -29.37 31.52 -46.23
C ASP A 42 -28.72 30.28 -45.64
N PHE A 43 -28.45 30.32 -44.35
CA PHE A 43 -27.78 29.21 -43.68
C PHE A 43 -28.56 27.90 -43.80
N GLU A 44 -29.86 27.93 -43.56
CA GLU A 44 -30.68 26.70 -43.51
C GLU A 44 -30.87 26.06 -44.88
N LYS A 45 -30.97 26.88 -45.91
CA LYS A 45 -31.20 26.39 -47.28
C LYS A 45 -29.93 26.06 -48.05
N GLU A 46 -28.81 26.75 -47.74
CA GLU A 46 -27.64 26.67 -48.59
C GLU A 46 -26.41 26.10 -47.84
N ILE A 47 -26.19 26.50 -46.58
CA ILE A 47 -25.00 26.08 -45.82
C ILE A 47 -25.20 24.79 -45.04
N ARG A 48 -26.31 24.67 -44.28
CA ARG A 48 -26.60 23.49 -43.50
C ARG A 48 -26.66 22.20 -44.37
N PRO A 49 -27.35 22.18 -45.52
CA PRO A 49 -27.37 21.03 -46.43
C PRO A 49 -25.96 20.68 -46.94
N LEU A 50 -25.19 21.70 -47.31
CA LEU A 50 -23.81 21.53 -47.80
C LEU A 50 -22.92 20.91 -46.72
N LEU A 51 -22.96 21.43 -45.48
CA LEU A 51 -22.21 20.89 -44.37
C LEU A 51 -22.69 19.47 -43.99
N SER A 52 -23.98 19.24 -44.05
CA SER A 52 -24.57 17.91 -43.75
C SER A 52 -24.09 16.85 -44.74
N ASP A 53 -24.13 17.15 -46.05
CA ASP A 53 -23.72 16.21 -47.09
C ASP A 53 -22.19 15.93 -47.09
N ARG A 54 -21.38 16.96 -46.85
CA ARG A 54 -19.91 16.89 -47.03
C ARG A 54 -19.12 16.76 -45.78
N CYS A 55 -19.60 17.23 -44.60
CA CYS A 55 -18.80 17.41 -43.41
C CYS A 55 -19.31 16.60 -42.22
N PHE A 56 -20.65 16.49 -41.96
CA PHE A 56 -21.21 15.91 -40.73
C PHE A 56 -20.89 14.43 -40.54
N LYS A 57 -20.62 13.68 -41.59
CA LYS A 57 -20.21 12.27 -41.53
C LYS A 57 -18.91 12.10 -40.71
N CYS A 58 -18.05 13.11 -40.70
CA CYS A 58 -16.77 13.10 -39.98
C CYS A 58 -16.67 14.18 -38.90
N HIS A 59 -17.43 15.26 -38.97
CA HIS A 59 -17.43 16.42 -38.13
C HIS A 59 -18.86 16.78 -37.65
N GLY A 60 -19.60 15.77 -37.22
CA GLY A 60 -20.98 15.90 -36.72
C GLY A 60 -21.20 15.15 -35.41
N ALA A 61 -22.45 14.96 -34.99
CA ALA A 61 -22.80 14.36 -33.71
C ALA A 61 -22.20 12.97 -33.49
N LYS A 62 -22.21 12.11 -34.53
CA LYS A 62 -21.73 10.71 -34.43
C LYS A 62 -20.20 10.56 -34.53
N LYS A 63 -19.49 11.54 -35.06
CA LYS A 63 -18.04 11.50 -35.27
C LYS A 63 -17.45 12.90 -35.31
N GLN A 64 -16.43 13.13 -34.55
CA GLN A 64 -15.79 14.43 -34.35
C GLN A 64 -14.28 14.33 -34.60
N LYS A 65 -13.90 14.09 -35.86
CA LYS A 65 -12.49 14.01 -36.22
C LYS A 65 -11.77 15.32 -35.87
N SER A 66 -10.62 15.22 -35.23
CA SER A 66 -9.81 16.34 -34.73
C SER A 66 -10.59 17.27 -33.80
N GLY A 67 -11.55 16.74 -33.03
CA GLY A 67 -12.36 17.52 -32.11
C GLY A 67 -13.31 18.53 -32.74
N LEU A 68 -13.44 18.55 -34.08
CA LEU A 68 -14.22 19.49 -34.82
C LEU A 68 -15.67 19.01 -35.00
N ARG A 69 -16.65 19.85 -34.62
CA ARG A 69 -18.07 19.72 -34.88
C ARG A 69 -18.54 20.87 -35.77
N LEU A 70 -19.16 20.53 -36.87
CA LEU A 70 -19.72 21.51 -37.82
C LEU A 70 -21.26 21.43 -37.91
N ASP A 71 -21.90 20.63 -37.05
CA ASP A 71 -23.35 20.49 -36.91
C ASP A 71 -23.93 21.38 -35.80
N VAL A 72 -23.10 22.05 -35.03
CA VAL A 72 -23.46 22.95 -33.91
C VAL A 72 -22.69 24.24 -34.03
N GLY A 73 -23.38 25.37 -34.10
CA GLY A 73 -22.80 26.70 -34.35
C GLY A 73 -21.71 27.10 -33.38
N ALA A 74 -22.00 27.05 -32.09
CA ALA A 74 -21.02 27.37 -31.03
C ALA A 74 -19.76 26.47 -31.11
N SER A 75 -19.91 25.17 -31.44
CA SER A 75 -18.82 24.26 -31.61
C SER A 75 -18.01 24.50 -32.89
N ALA A 76 -18.71 24.82 -34.01
CA ALA A 76 -18.07 25.12 -35.28
C ALA A 76 -17.21 26.39 -35.22
N LEU A 77 -17.71 27.44 -34.55
CA LEU A 77 -16.97 28.69 -34.35
C LEU A 77 -15.83 28.52 -33.36
N LYS A 78 -15.99 27.67 -32.30
CA LYS A 78 -14.90 27.32 -31.38
C LYS A 78 -13.79 26.57 -32.10
N GLY A 79 -14.09 25.74 -33.11
CA GLY A 79 -13.15 24.93 -33.86
C GLY A 79 -12.84 23.59 -33.19
N GLY A 80 -11.78 22.95 -33.64
CA GLY A 80 -11.31 21.63 -33.14
C GLY A 80 -9.92 21.69 -32.50
N ASP A 81 -9.23 20.53 -32.43
CA ASP A 81 -7.89 20.37 -31.82
C ASP A 81 -6.82 21.30 -32.39
N SER A 82 -7.04 21.85 -33.56
CA SER A 82 -6.16 22.79 -34.26
C SER A 82 -6.58 24.25 -34.12
N GLY A 83 -7.54 24.56 -33.26
CA GLY A 83 -8.12 25.89 -33.06
C GLY A 83 -9.28 26.22 -34.00
N ALA A 84 -9.65 27.49 -34.03
CA ALA A 84 -10.79 27.98 -34.85
C ALA A 84 -10.55 27.74 -36.33
N VAL A 85 -11.52 27.10 -36.97
CA VAL A 85 -11.50 26.82 -38.44
C VAL A 85 -12.33 27.79 -39.21
N ILE A 86 -13.22 28.54 -38.58
CA ILE A 86 -14.05 29.61 -39.13
C ILE A 86 -13.65 30.90 -38.42
N ARG A 87 -13.36 31.95 -39.20
CA ARG A 87 -13.12 33.31 -38.71
C ARG A 87 -14.22 34.21 -39.30
N PRO A 88 -15.25 34.56 -38.52
CA PRO A 88 -16.32 35.40 -39.01
C PRO A 88 -15.80 36.71 -39.66
N GLY A 89 -16.35 37.07 -40.82
CA GLY A 89 -15.92 38.24 -41.60
C GLY A 89 -14.62 38.07 -42.37
N LYS A 90 -13.97 36.89 -42.33
CA LYS A 90 -12.63 36.66 -42.90
C LYS A 90 -12.54 35.28 -43.55
N SER A 91 -13.25 35.11 -44.64
CA SER A 91 -13.31 33.81 -45.35
C SER A 91 -11.93 33.35 -45.85
N ALA A 92 -11.14 34.26 -46.37
CA ALA A 92 -9.80 33.96 -46.91
C ALA A 92 -8.79 33.50 -45.86
N GLU A 93 -8.99 33.93 -44.58
CA GLU A 93 -8.20 33.48 -43.43
C GLU A 93 -8.77 32.24 -42.70
N SER A 94 -9.98 31.82 -43.05
CA SER A 94 -10.68 30.70 -42.43
C SER A 94 -10.14 29.37 -42.93
N ARG A 95 -9.61 28.59 -41.96
CA ARG A 95 -8.97 27.30 -42.26
C ARG A 95 -9.93 26.32 -42.93
N LEU A 96 -11.22 26.42 -42.64
CA LEU A 96 -12.23 25.61 -43.34
C LEU A 96 -12.16 25.84 -44.84
N VAL A 97 -12.13 27.12 -45.27
CA VAL A 97 -12.05 27.51 -46.68
C VAL A 97 -10.74 27.05 -47.31
N LEU A 98 -9.60 27.26 -46.64
CA LEU A 98 -8.29 26.85 -47.13
C LEU A 98 -8.18 25.33 -47.33
N LEU A 99 -8.83 24.54 -46.46
CA LEU A 99 -8.82 23.10 -46.55
C LEU A 99 -9.77 22.56 -47.66
N VAL A 100 -10.96 23.14 -47.80
CA VAL A 100 -11.94 22.65 -48.82
C VAL A 100 -11.61 23.13 -50.22
N SER A 101 -10.91 24.26 -50.38
CA SER A 101 -10.43 24.77 -51.65
C SER A 101 -9.17 24.05 -52.14
N GLY A 102 -8.40 23.41 -51.23
CA GLY A 102 -7.09 22.86 -51.56
C GLY A 102 -5.95 23.89 -51.56
N ALA A 103 -6.20 25.11 -51.09
CA ALA A 103 -5.15 26.11 -50.90
C ALA A 103 -4.13 25.74 -49.82
N ASP A 104 -4.49 24.89 -48.86
CA ASP A 104 -3.53 24.22 -47.96
C ASP A 104 -2.90 23.02 -48.71
N LYS A 105 -1.63 23.17 -49.13
CA LYS A 105 -0.92 22.14 -49.91
C LYS A 105 -0.68 20.83 -49.12
N LYS A 106 -0.88 20.85 -47.80
CA LYS A 106 -0.63 19.68 -46.93
C LYS A 106 -1.86 18.82 -46.67
N VAL A 107 -3.04 19.44 -46.58
CA VAL A 107 -4.28 18.74 -46.23
C VAL A 107 -5.45 19.29 -47.04
N VAL A 108 -6.23 18.40 -47.64
CA VAL A 108 -7.46 18.78 -48.41
C VAL A 108 -8.67 18.07 -47.81
N MET A 109 -9.76 18.79 -47.63
CA MET A 109 -11.05 18.28 -47.16
C MET A 109 -12.15 18.31 -48.23
N PRO A 110 -13.03 17.30 -48.26
CA PRO A 110 -12.90 16.01 -47.59
C PRO A 110 -11.76 15.18 -48.17
N PRO A 111 -11.07 14.31 -47.35
CA PRO A 111 -9.91 13.54 -47.80
C PRO A 111 -10.28 12.40 -48.77
N ARG A 112 -11.55 12.02 -48.81
CA ARG A 112 -12.14 10.98 -49.70
C ARG A 112 -13.53 11.40 -50.12
N GLY A 113 -13.92 11.07 -51.36
CA GLY A 113 -15.22 11.40 -51.90
C GLY A 113 -15.24 12.65 -52.80
N LYS A 114 -16.41 13.15 -53.18
CA LYS A 114 -16.55 14.34 -54.01
C LYS A 114 -16.11 15.59 -53.26
N ARG A 115 -15.20 16.36 -53.82
CA ARG A 115 -14.78 17.68 -53.34
C ARG A 115 -15.90 18.71 -53.53
N LEU A 116 -15.81 19.82 -52.80
CA LEU A 116 -16.70 20.96 -53.03
C LEU A 116 -16.39 21.58 -54.40
N THR A 117 -17.48 22.01 -55.08
CA THR A 117 -17.33 22.78 -56.32
C THR A 117 -16.93 24.22 -56.02
N PRO A 118 -16.34 24.97 -56.99
CA PRO A 118 -16.03 26.40 -56.82
C PRO A 118 -17.23 27.23 -56.36
N ALA A 119 -18.44 26.93 -56.84
CA ALA A 119 -19.65 27.60 -56.38
C ALA A 119 -20.00 27.29 -54.94
N GLN A 120 -19.80 26.04 -54.44
CA GLN A 120 -20.03 25.67 -53.06
C GLN A 120 -18.99 26.29 -52.09
N ILE A 121 -17.76 26.44 -52.56
CA ILE A 121 -16.72 27.15 -51.83
C ILE A 121 -17.05 28.65 -51.77
N GLY A 122 -17.57 29.22 -52.87
CA GLY A 122 -18.05 30.60 -52.94
C GLY A 122 -19.19 30.87 -51.95
N LEU A 123 -20.15 29.93 -51.79
CA LEU A 123 -21.20 30.01 -50.77
C LEU A 123 -20.64 30.00 -49.32
N LEU A 124 -19.71 29.10 -49.03
CA LEU A 124 -19.07 29.08 -47.71
C LEU A 124 -18.30 30.38 -47.43
N ARG A 125 -17.62 30.92 -48.42
CA ARG A 125 -16.93 32.21 -48.32
C ARG A 125 -17.89 33.36 -48.03
N ALA A 126 -18.95 33.47 -48.84
CA ALA A 126 -19.96 34.54 -48.67
C ALA A 126 -20.61 34.48 -47.29
N TRP A 127 -20.99 33.27 -46.83
CA TRP A 127 -21.55 33.08 -45.51
C TRP A 127 -20.57 33.49 -44.39
N ILE A 128 -19.29 33.14 -44.51
CA ILE A 128 -18.28 33.52 -43.52
C ILE A 128 -18.03 35.03 -43.54
N ASP A 129 -17.92 35.62 -44.71
CA ASP A 129 -17.71 37.06 -44.87
C ASP A 129 -18.92 37.88 -44.38
N GLN A 130 -20.14 37.33 -44.46
CA GLN A 130 -21.37 37.88 -43.88
C GLN A 130 -21.47 37.65 -42.34
N GLY A 131 -20.41 37.24 -41.69
CA GLY A 131 -20.35 37.07 -40.24
C GLY A 131 -20.52 35.65 -39.72
N ALA A 132 -20.62 34.64 -40.59
CA ALA A 132 -20.83 33.22 -40.25
C ALA A 132 -22.05 33.02 -39.31
N ALA A 133 -23.15 33.76 -39.58
CA ALA A 133 -24.34 33.68 -38.77
C ALA A 133 -24.88 32.26 -38.74
N TRP A 134 -25.04 31.74 -37.54
CA TRP A 134 -25.61 30.43 -37.29
C TRP A 134 -26.94 30.65 -36.59
N PRO A 135 -28.07 30.12 -37.11
CA PRO A 135 -29.32 30.20 -36.37
C PRO A 135 -29.15 29.64 -34.99
N GLU A 136 -29.66 30.35 -33.98
CA GLU A 136 -29.62 29.87 -32.60
C GLU A 136 -30.34 28.53 -32.53
N ASP A 137 -29.65 27.46 -32.21
CA ASP A 137 -30.26 26.22 -31.82
C ASP A 137 -30.87 26.46 -30.42
N PRO A 138 -32.18 26.29 -30.21
CA PRO A 138 -32.83 26.54 -28.91
C PRO A 138 -32.33 25.62 -27.81
N ALA A 139 -31.47 24.65 -28.13
CA ALA A 139 -30.82 23.75 -27.18
C ALA A 139 -29.34 24.13 -27.02
N GLY A 140 -29.04 24.98 -26.06
CA GLY A 140 -27.67 25.23 -25.60
C GLY A 140 -26.93 23.93 -25.37
N SER A 141 -25.70 23.86 -25.91
CA SER A 141 -24.77 22.75 -25.84
C SER A 141 -25.36 21.41 -26.33
N ALA A 142 -25.11 21.04 -27.55
CA ALA A 142 -25.43 19.71 -28.04
C ALA A 142 -24.74 18.67 -27.13
N ARG A 143 -25.57 18.01 -26.32
CA ARG A 143 -25.15 16.90 -25.44
C ARG A 143 -24.47 15.85 -26.30
N ILE A 144 -23.32 15.37 -25.85
CA ILE A 144 -22.69 14.21 -26.45
C ILE A 144 -23.52 13.01 -26.00
N GLU A 145 -24.48 12.62 -26.79
CA GLU A 145 -25.24 11.40 -26.51
C GLU A 145 -24.48 10.19 -27.04
N SER A 146 -24.35 9.20 -26.19
CA SER A 146 -23.74 7.92 -26.55
C SER A 146 -24.73 6.80 -26.32
N GLY A 147 -24.94 5.99 -27.34
CA GLY A 147 -25.73 4.76 -27.23
C GLY A 147 -24.95 3.59 -26.59
N HIS A 148 -23.71 3.81 -26.12
CA HIS A 148 -22.90 2.76 -25.54
C HIS A 148 -23.50 2.30 -24.23
N TRP A 149 -23.58 0.99 -24.03
CA TRP A 149 -24.26 0.34 -22.88
C TRP A 149 -23.78 0.86 -21.53
N SER A 150 -22.46 1.05 -21.37
CA SER A 150 -21.87 1.45 -20.07
C SER A 150 -22.23 2.87 -19.64
N LEU A 151 -22.56 3.74 -20.60
CA LEU A 151 -22.93 5.14 -20.40
C LEU A 151 -24.43 5.37 -20.26
N GLN A 152 -25.24 4.31 -20.42
CA GLN A 152 -26.69 4.39 -20.22
C GLN A 152 -27.01 4.31 -18.72
N PRO A 153 -28.07 4.95 -18.24
CA PRO A 153 -28.51 4.82 -16.86
C PRO A 153 -28.64 3.34 -16.45
N VAL A 154 -28.27 3.03 -15.23
CA VAL A 154 -28.44 1.68 -14.66
C VAL A 154 -29.95 1.40 -14.54
N ARG A 155 -30.40 0.30 -15.09
CA ARG A 155 -31.78 -0.20 -14.93
C ARG A 155 -31.74 -1.46 -14.10
N LYS A 156 -32.79 -1.70 -13.31
CA LYS A 156 -32.96 -2.97 -12.58
C LYS A 156 -33.94 -3.85 -13.34
N PRO A 157 -33.48 -4.73 -14.23
CA PRO A 157 -34.38 -5.61 -14.98
C PRO A 157 -35.01 -6.64 -14.02
N ALA A 158 -36.22 -7.07 -14.29
CA ALA A 158 -36.81 -8.18 -13.58
C ALA A 158 -36.03 -9.47 -13.89
N PRO A 159 -35.76 -10.31 -12.90
CA PRO A 159 -35.15 -11.62 -13.14
C PRO A 159 -36.04 -12.44 -14.10
N PRO A 160 -35.43 -13.15 -15.07
CA PRO A 160 -36.20 -14.01 -15.99
C PRO A 160 -37.05 -15.04 -15.23
N ALA A 161 -38.30 -15.25 -15.65
CA ALA A 161 -39.12 -16.34 -15.12
C ALA A 161 -38.58 -17.67 -15.66
N ILE A 162 -38.14 -18.54 -14.77
CA ILE A 162 -37.57 -19.85 -15.10
C ILE A 162 -38.43 -20.92 -14.47
N GLU A 163 -39.05 -21.73 -15.29
CA GLU A 163 -39.89 -22.89 -14.87
C GLU A 163 -39.17 -24.23 -15.04
N GLY A 164 -39.67 -25.23 -14.35
CA GLY A 164 -39.25 -26.64 -14.51
C GLY A 164 -37.89 -26.98 -13.93
N THR A 165 -37.43 -26.27 -12.88
CA THR A 165 -36.16 -26.57 -12.22
C THR A 165 -36.07 -26.01 -10.81
N ASP A 166 -35.46 -26.75 -9.90
CA ASP A 166 -35.09 -26.31 -8.55
C ASP A 166 -33.67 -25.73 -8.48
N TRP A 167 -33.02 -25.56 -9.63
CA TRP A 167 -31.65 -25.04 -9.66
C TRP A 167 -31.57 -23.53 -9.30
N VAL A 168 -32.64 -22.79 -9.54
CA VAL A 168 -32.68 -21.35 -9.26
C VAL A 168 -32.93 -21.08 -7.79
N ARG A 169 -31.92 -20.60 -7.07
CA ARG A 169 -31.99 -20.22 -5.65
C ARG A 169 -32.20 -18.74 -5.43
N ASN A 170 -31.67 -17.93 -6.34
CA ASN A 170 -31.76 -16.46 -6.26
C ASN A 170 -31.76 -15.84 -7.67
N PRO A 171 -31.99 -14.51 -7.81
CA PRO A 171 -32.04 -13.84 -9.10
C PRO A 171 -30.81 -14.05 -9.99
N ILE A 172 -29.60 -14.19 -9.44
CA ILE A 172 -28.36 -14.46 -10.22
C ILE A 172 -28.55 -15.73 -11.05
N ASP A 173 -29.09 -16.77 -10.45
CA ASP A 173 -29.30 -18.05 -11.10
C ASP A 173 -30.28 -17.97 -12.26
N ALA A 174 -31.33 -17.16 -12.12
CA ALA A 174 -32.31 -16.95 -13.18
C ALA A 174 -31.65 -16.34 -14.44
N PHE A 175 -30.82 -15.29 -14.27
CA PHE A 175 -30.10 -14.69 -15.40
C PHE A 175 -29.07 -15.64 -16.02
N VAL A 176 -28.33 -16.38 -15.17
CA VAL A 176 -27.31 -17.34 -15.65
C VAL A 176 -28.00 -18.48 -16.40
N LEU A 177 -29.07 -19.06 -15.86
CA LEU A 177 -29.76 -20.19 -16.47
C LEU A 177 -30.49 -19.82 -17.76
N ALA A 178 -31.09 -18.63 -17.82
CA ALA A 178 -31.67 -18.10 -19.07
C ALA A 178 -30.62 -18.06 -20.18
N ARG A 179 -29.44 -17.55 -19.87
CA ARG A 179 -28.33 -17.45 -20.83
C ARG A 179 -27.76 -18.80 -21.23
N LEU A 180 -27.66 -19.75 -20.28
CA LEU A 180 -27.25 -21.11 -20.58
C LEU A 180 -28.27 -21.81 -21.53
N ARG A 181 -29.58 -21.70 -21.23
CA ARG A 181 -30.64 -22.27 -22.07
C ARG A 181 -30.63 -21.72 -23.49
N GLU A 182 -30.40 -20.39 -23.65
CA GLU A 182 -30.23 -19.74 -24.96
C GLU A 182 -29.14 -20.38 -25.80
N LYS A 183 -28.05 -20.82 -25.15
CA LYS A 183 -26.91 -21.48 -25.81
C LYS A 183 -26.96 -23.01 -25.81
N GLY A 184 -28.06 -23.60 -25.37
CA GLY A 184 -28.21 -25.06 -25.30
C GLY A 184 -27.30 -25.72 -24.28
N LEU A 185 -26.84 -24.96 -23.29
CA LEU A 185 -26.00 -25.41 -22.19
C LEU A 185 -26.84 -25.76 -20.96
N LYS A 186 -26.32 -26.67 -20.15
CA LYS A 186 -26.88 -27.01 -18.85
C LYS A 186 -25.86 -26.72 -17.76
N PRO A 187 -26.31 -26.23 -16.59
CA PRO A 187 -25.41 -26.06 -15.45
C PRO A 187 -24.93 -27.41 -14.91
N ASN A 188 -23.81 -27.39 -14.24
CA ASN A 188 -23.23 -28.58 -13.57
C ASN A 188 -23.97 -28.90 -12.28
N SER A 189 -23.73 -30.10 -11.70
CA SER A 189 -24.23 -30.47 -10.37
C SER A 189 -23.61 -29.62 -9.28
N MET A 190 -24.20 -29.61 -8.09
CA MET A 190 -23.59 -28.95 -6.92
C MET A 190 -22.28 -29.61 -6.52
N ALA A 191 -21.34 -28.82 -6.03
CA ALA A 191 -20.08 -29.28 -5.45
C ALA A 191 -20.33 -29.94 -4.08
N ASP A 192 -19.43 -30.85 -3.67
CA ASP A 192 -19.41 -31.41 -2.32
C ASP A 192 -19.07 -30.33 -1.26
N ARG A 193 -19.37 -30.66 0.00
CA ARG A 193 -19.21 -29.69 1.12
C ARG A 193 -17.75 -29.36 1.39
N GLU A 194 -16.85 -30.30 1.23
CA GLU A 194 -15.39 -30.08 1.37
C GLU A 194 -14.89 -29.07 0.34
N THR A 195 -15.30 -29.23 -0.92
CA THR A 195 -15.00 -28.29 -2.00
C THR A 195 -15.59 -26.91 -1.72
N VAL A 196 -16.85 -26.85 -1.25
CA VAL A 196 -17.54 -25.59 -0.96
C VAL A 196 -16.86 -24.80 0.15
N ILE A 197 -16.53 -25.43 1.31
CA ILE A 197 -15.86 -24.70 2.39
C ILE A 197 -14.45 -24.25 2.00
N ARG A 198 -13.69 -25.07 1.27
CA ARG A 198 -12.37 -24.70 0.77
C ARG A 198 -12.45 -23.50 -0.19
N ARG A 199 -13.36 -23.57 -1.16
CA ARG A 199 -13.63 -22.49 -2.10
C ARG A 199 -14.02 -21.20 -1.38
N LEU A 200 -14.92 -21.28 -0.43
CA LEU A 200 -15.42 -20.14 0.31
C LEU A 200 -14.33 -19.48 1.16
N ALA A 201 -13.53 -20.29 1.88
CA ALA A 201 -12.43 -19.79 2.71
C ALA A 201 -11.37 -19.05 1.86
N PHE A 202 -10.96 -19.63 0.75
CA PHE A 202 -10.03 -18.95 -0.17
C PHE A 202 -10.63 -17.71 -0.82
N THR A 203 -11.92 -17.74 -1.20
CA THR A 203 -12.56 -16.59 -1.84
C THR A 203 -12.75 -15.42 -0.88
N LEU A 204 -13.10 -15.69 0.38
CA LEU A 204 -13.37 -14.61 1.34
C LEU A 204 -12.13 -14.23 2.17
N LEU A 205 -11.26 -15.17 2.54
CA LEU A 205 -10.15 -14.94 3.45
C LEU A 205 -8.76 -15.06 2.80
N GLY A 206 -8.67 -15.72 1.62
CA GLY A 206 -7.38 -16.03 0.99
C GLY A 206 -6.53 -17.01 1.80
N LEU A 207 -7.15 -17.83 2.66
CA LEU A 207 -6.51 -18.81 3.52
C LEU A 207 -7.27 -20.13 3.44
N PRO A 208 -6.60 -21.29 3.64
CA PRO A 208 -7.29 -22.57 3.75
C PRO A 208 -8.11 -22.66 5.04
N PRO A 209 -9.22 -23.39 5.03
CA PRO A 209 -9.90 -23.75 6.27
C PRO A 209 -9.05 -24.75 7.07
N SER A 210 -9.15 -24.71 8.39
CA SER A 210 -8.54 -25.74 9.23
C SER A 210 -9.28 -27.09 9.12
N PRO A 211 -8.62 -28.24 9.39
CA PRO A 211 -9.30 -29.55 9.42
C PRO A 211 -10.52 -29.59 10.35
N ALA A 212 -10.46 -28.89 11.48
CA ALA A 212 -11.57 -28.79 12.43
C ALA A 212 -12.76 -28.05 11.83
N GLU A 213 -12.53 -26.95 11.11
CA GLU A 213 -13.60 -26.20 10.44
C GLU A 213 -14.23 -27.00 9.29
N VAL A 214 -13.42 -27.73 8.52
CA VAL A 214 -13.93 -28.63 7.47
C VAL A 214 -14.81 -29.68 8.08
N LYS A 215 -14.32 -30.38 9.11
CA LYS A 215 -15.08 -31.43 9.81
C LYS A 215 -16.39 -30.90 10.39
N ALA A 216 -16.31 -29.77 11.10
CA ALA A 216 -17.49 -29.16 11.71
C ALA A 216 -18.56 -28.80 10.67
N PHE A 217 -18.16 -28.23 9.54
CA PHE A 217 -19.09 -27.88 8.48
C PHE A 217 -19.66 -29.12 7.75
N VAL A 218 -18.82 -30.13 7.43
CA VAL A 218 -19.25 -31.34 6.70
C VAL A 218 -20.22 -32.16 7.53
N ASP A 219 -19.99 -32.25 8.83
CA ASP A 219 -20.82 -33.03 9.76
C ASP A 219 -22.13 -32.32 10.16
N ASP A 220 -22.15 -30.98 10.09
CA ASP A 220 -23.33 -30.19 10.43
C ASP A 220 -24.42 -30.32 9.37
N LYS A 221 -25.53 -30.96 9.73
CA LYS A 221 -26.70 -31.20 8.86
C LYS A 221 -27.78 -30.14 9.01
N HIS A 222 -27.57 -29.13 9.84
CA HIS A 222 -28.53 -28.04 10.02
C HIS A 222 -28.76 -27.29 8.71
N PRO A 223 -30.00 -26.94 8.32
CA PRO A 223 -30.29 -26.23 7.08
C PRO A 223 -29.55 -24.89 6.94
N ALA A 224 -29.30 -24.21 8.06
CA ALA A 224 -28.56 -22.92 8.08
C ALA A 224 -27.03 -23.07 8.08
N ALA A 225 -26.48 -24.31 8.20
CA ALA A 225 -25.02 -24.51 8.35
C ALA A 225 -24.16 -23.78 7.31
N TYR A 226 -24.63 -23.70 6.06
CA TYR A 226 -23.94 -22.98 5.01
C TYR A 226 -24.02 -21.47 5.20
N SER A 227 -25.20 -20.94 5.51
CA SER A 227 -25.36 -19.50 5.75
C SER A 227 -24.57 -19.03 6.97
N ASP A 228 -24.56 -19.83 8.03
CA ASP A 228 -23.77 -19.54 9.24
C ASP A 228 -22.27 -19.55 8.96
N LEU A 229 -21.80 -20.47 8.10
CA LEU A 229 -20.42 -20.48 7.62
C LEU A 229 -20.08 -19.20 6.84
N VAL A 230 -20.96 -18.76 5.92
CA VAL A 230 -20.77 -17.54 5.13
C VAL A 230 -20.66 -16.33 6.06
N GLU A 231 -21.59 -16.18 7.01
CA GLU A 231 -21.58 -15.04 7.93
C GLU A 231 -20.33 -15.03 8.83
N ARG A 232 -19.92 -16.19 9.33
CA ARG A 232 -18.70 -16.32 10.14
C ARG A 232 -17.46 -15.89 9.36
N LEU A 233 -17.35 -16.28 8.08
CA LEU A 233 -16.20 -15.89 7.25
C LEU A 233 -16.25 -14.41 6.85
N LEU A 234 -17.44 -13.84 6.55
CA LEU A 234 -17.60 -12.41 6.30
C LEU A 234 -17.34 -11.55 7.55
N ALA A 235 -17.56 -12.08 8.74
CA ALA A 235 -17.24 -11.42 10.01
C ALA A 235 -15.74 -11.51 10.39
N SER A 236 -15.00 -12.41 9.76
CA SER A 236 -13.57 -12.58 10.02
C SER A 236 -12.76 -11.32 9.69
N PRO A 237 -11.83 -10.91 10.56
CA PRO A 237 -10.94 -9.77 10.26
C PRO A 237 -10.01 -10.05 9.05
N HIS A 238 -9.78 -11.30 8.70
CA HIS A 238 -8.98 -11.70 7.55
C HIS A 238 -9.68 -11.46 6.20
N TYR A 239 -11.00 -11.21 6.21
CA TYR A 239 -11.75 -10.77 5.03
C TYR A 239 -11.17 -9.46 4.48
N GLY A 240 -10.98 -8.45 5.32
CA GLY A 240 -10.43 -7.17 4.88
C GLY A 240 -8.99 -7.25 4.41
N GLU A 241 -8.18 -8.18 4.93
CA GLU A 241 -6.82 -8.41 4.42
C GLU A 241 -6.84 -8.94 2.98
N HIS A 242 -7.70 -9.91 2.69
CA HIS A 242 -7.81 -10.50 1.36
C HIS A 242 -8.42 -9.54 0.35
N TRP A 243 -9.60 -9.00 0.66
CA TRP A 243 -10.31 -8.09 -0.25
C TRP A 243 -9.65 -6.72 -0.36
N GLY A 244 -9.01 -6.25 0.71
CA GLY A 244 -8.17 -5.06 0.67
C GLY A 244 -6.99 -5.20 -0.27
N ARG A 245 -6.40 -6.40 -0.40
CA ARG A 245 -5.31 -6.65 -1.35
C ARG A 245 -5.73 -6.37 -2.79
N HIS A 246 -6.92 -6.82 -3.19
CA HIS A 246 -7.45 -6.55 -4.52
C HIS A 246 -7.61 -5.04 -4.80
N TRP A 247 -8.06 -4.28 -3.79
CA TRP A 247 -8.13 -2.83 -3.93
C TRP A 247 -6.76 -2.16 -4.04
N LEU A 248 -5.76 -2.64 -3.30
CA LEU A 248 -4.39 -2.12 -3.35
C LEU A 248 -3.75 -2.29 -4.73
N ASP A 249 -4.11 -3.33 -5.49
CA ASP A 249 -3.67 -3.51 -6.88
C ASP A 249 -4.28 -2.45 -7.81
N VAL A 250 -5.55 -2.13 -7.64
CA VAL A 250 -6.23 -1.04 -8.37
C VAL A 250 -5.62 0.32 -8.02
N ALA A 251 -5.29 0.52 -6.74
CA ALA A 251 -4.68 1.74 -6.23
C ALA A 251 -3.19 1.88 -6.59
N ARG A 252 -2.55 0.87 -7.18
CA ARG A 252 -1.10 0.81 -7.43
C ARG A 252 -0.28 1.13 -6.17
N TYR A 253 -0.65 0.48 -5.06
CA TYR A 253 -0.06 0.76 -3.76
C TYR A 253 1.39 0.31 -3.67
N THR A 254 2.28 1.26 -3.37
CA THR A 254 3.69 1.01 -3.10
C THR A 254 4.19 1.79 -1.88
N GLU A 255 5.19 1.24 -1.20
CA GLU A 255 5.85 1.84 -0.05
C GLU A 255 7.24 2.40 -0.39
N SER A 256 7.51 2.59 -1.70
CA SER A 256 8.68 3.33 -2.19
C SER A 256 8.27 4.27 -3.34
N GLN A 257 9.19 5.16 -3.74
CA GLN A 257 8.88 6.20 -4.72
C GLN A 257 8.94 5.70 -6.17
N GLY A 258 9.75 4.68 -6.44
CA GLY A 258 10.09 4.30 -7.81
C GLY A 258 11.09 5.26 -8.46
N PHE A 259 11.25 5.14 -9.78
CA PHE A 259 12.23 5.89 -10.56
C PHE A 259 13.67 5.80 -10.01
N GLU A 260 14.53 6.80 -10.32
CA GLU A 260 15.96 6.74 -9.99
C GLU A 260 16.25 6.68 -8.50
N TYR A 261 15.48 7.38 -7.66
CA TYR A 261 15.79 7.45 -6.23
C TYR A 261 15.17 6.31 -5.43
N ASP A 262 14.01 5.85 -5.81
CA ASP A 262 13.21 4.78 -5.18
C ASP A 262 13.26 4.76 -3.63
N ARG A 263 13.12 5.94 -3.02
CA ARG A 263 13.18 6.09 -1.56
C ARG A 263 11.95 5.53 -0.88
N LEU A 264 12.12 5.00 0.33
CA LEU A 264 11.01 4.46 1.13
C LEU A 264 9.99 5.53 1.54
N ARG A 265 8.72 5.16 1.51
CA ARG A 265 7.57 5.86 2.08
C ARG A 265 7.17 5.20 3.39
N ASN A 266 7.93 5.45 4.45
CA ASN A 266 7.83 4.73 5.73
C ASN A 266 6.43 4.77 6.38
N ASN A 267 5.60 5.75 6.03
CA ASN A 267 4.27 5.97 6.58
C ASN A 267 3.13 5.64 5.60
N ALA A 268 3.41 5.02 4.45
CA ALA A 268 2.38 4.64 3.47
C ALA A 268 1.47 3.50 3.97
N TRP A 269 1.96 2.64 4.86
CA TRP A 269 1.22 1.51 5.43
C TRP A 269 -0.11 1.89 6.11
N HIS A 270 -0.28 3.13 6.55
CA HIS A 270 -1.54 3.62 7.09
C HIS A 270 -2.69 3.50 6.09
N TYR A 271 -2.42 3.72 4.80
CA TYR A 271 -3.43 3.56 3.75
C TYR A 271 -3.84 2.10 3.57
N ARG A 272 -2.90 1.16 3.56
CA ARG A 272 -3.22 -0.28 3.55
C ARG A 272 -4.14 -0.64 4.73
N ASP A 273 -3.80 -0.19 5.93
CA ASP A 273 -4.58 -0.48 7.13
C ASP A 273 -5.96 0.20 7.09
N TYR A 274 -6.07 1.40 6.51
CA TYR A 274 -7.35 2.07 6.24
C TYR A 274 -8.23 1.21 5.29
N VAL A 275 -7.66 0.70 4.21
CA VAL A 275 -8.37 -0.15 3.25
C VAL A 275 -8.88 -1.41 3.95
N ILE A 276 -8.02 -2.12 4.69
CA ILE A 276 -8.39 -3.33 5.45
C ILE A 276 -9.54 -3.04 6.41
N ARG A 277 -9.47 -1.97 7.19
CA ARG A 277 -10.54 -1.58 8.14
C ARG A 277 -11.83 -1.23 7.41
N SER A 278 -11.76 -0.54 6.28
CA SER A 278 -12.93 -0.15 5.49
C SER A 278 -13.69 -1.37 4.97
N PHE A 279 -12.98 -2.39 4.46
CA PHE A 279 -13.59 -3.65 4.03
C PHE A 279 -14.16 -4.45 5.21
N ASN A 280 -13.42 -4.58 6.31
CA ASN A 280 -13.89 -5.30 7.49
C ASN A 280 -15.17 -4.71 8.09
N SER A 281 -15.25 -3.38 8.16
CA SER A 281 -16.44 -2.66 8.66
C SER A 281 -17.57 -2.58 7.63
N ASP A 282 -17.39 -3.13 6.43
CA ASP A 282 -18.33 -3.02 5.32
C ASP A 282 -18.73 -1.55 5.07
N LYS A 283 -17.70 -0.67 5.02
CA LYS A 283 -17.90 0.76 4.74
C LYS A 283 -18.66 0.91 3.41
N PRO A 284 -19.74 1.71 3.35
CA PRO A 284 -20.42 1.98 2.09
C PRO A 284 -19.44 2.42 0.99
N TYR A 285 -19.52 1.81 -0.19
CA TYR A 285 -18.53 2.02 -1.24
C TYR A 285 -18.55 3.46 -1.80
N ASP A 286 -19.71 4.10 -1.86
CA ASP A 286 -19.85 5.53 -2.16
C ASP A 286 -19.02 6.38 -1.18
N ARG A 287 -19.14 6.12 0.12
CA ARG A 287 -18.33 6.80 1.16
C ARG A 287 -16.85 6.48 1.01
N PHE A 288 -16.50 5.23 0.71
CA PHE A 288 -15.11 4.82 0.47
C PHE A 288 -14.49 5.55 -0.74
N MET A 289 -15.26 5.73 -1.84
CA MET A 289 -14.82 6.52 -2.99
C MET A 289 -14.61 7.99 -2.62
N MET A 290 -15.60 8.59 -1.95
CA MET A 290 -15.54 10.00 -1.54
C MET A 290 -14.35 10.28 -0.62
N GLU A 291 -14.06 9.41 0.34
CA GLU A 291 -12.92 9.58 1.26
C GLU A 291 -11.60 9.52 0.53
N GLN A 292 -11.43 8.66 -0.46
CA GLN A 292 -10.20 8.54 -1.21
C GLN A 292 -9.93 9.71 -2.16
N VAL A 293 -10.98 10.37 -2.63
CA VAL A 293 -10.87 11.52 -3.53
C VAL A 293 -10.79 12.84 -2.76
N ALA A 294 -11.56 12.99 -1.69
CA ALA A 294 -11.78 14.27 -1.01
C ALA A 294 -11.82 14.16 0.52
N GLY A 295 -11.46 13.02 1.13
CA GLY A 295 -11.65 12.78 2.56
C GLY A 295 -10.99 13.79 3.49
N ASP A 296 -9.89 14.40 3.07
CA ASP A 296 -9.18 15.44 3.82
C ASP A 296 -9.83 16.83 3.73
N VAL A 297 -10.88 16.97 2.93
CA VAL A 297 -11.64 18.22 2.76
C VAL A 297 -13.15 18.06 3.05
N LEU A 298 -13.65 16.82 3.12
CA LEU A 298 -15.00 16.52 3.60
C LEU A 298 -15.11 16.84 5.09
N LYS A 299 -16.18 17.52 5.50
CA LYS A 299 -16.40 17.86 6.91
C LYS A 299 -17.34 16.84 7.58
N PRO A 300 -17.06 16.41 8.82
CA PRO A 300 -15.85 16.71 9.60
C PRO A 300 -14.62 16.00 9.03
N VAL A 301 -13.45 16.64 9.10
CA VAL A 301 -12.20 16.04 8.64
C VAL A 301 -11.74 15.01 9.67
N MET A 302 -11.76 13.75 9.29
CA MET A 302 -11.37 12.62 10.13
C MET A 302 -10.00 12.09 9.71
N SER A 303 -9.30 11.43 10.63
CA SER A 303 -8.01 10.77 10.35
C SER A 303 -8.07 9.83 9.15
N ASP A 304 -9.10 9.00 9.08
CA ASP A 304 -9.31 8.08 7.97
C ASP A 304 -9.50 8.81 6.64
N GLY A 305 -10.16 9.98 6.63
CA GLY A 305 -10.31 10.80 5.44
C GLY A 305 -8.97 11.35 4.91
N ILE A 306 -8.07 11.79 5.81
CA ILE A 306 -6.72 12.21 5.43
C ILE A 306 -5.92 11.04 4.86
N ILE A 307 -5.96 9.89 5.55
CA ILE A 307 -5.23 8.68 5.15
C ILE A 307 -5.77 8.15 3.80
N ALA A 308 -7.07 8.20 3.58
CA ALA A 308 -7.70 7.73 2.35
C ALA A 308 -7.18 8.44 1.10
N THR A 309 -6.83 9.75 1.20
CA THR A 309 -6.27 10.51 0.08
C THR A 309 -4.87 10.05 -0.36
N SER A 310 -4.29 9.06 0.32
CA SER A 310 -3.10 8.36 -0.18
C SER A 310 -3.31 7.72 -1.54
N LEU A 311 -4.55 7.30 -1.91
CA LEU A 311 -4.88 6.82 -3.25
C LEU A 311 -4.32 7.74 -4.35
N LEU A 312 -4.46 9.05 -4.16
CA LEU A 312 -4.08 10.05 -5.16
C LEU A 312 -2.56 10.11 -5.41
N VAL A 313 -1.77 9.61 -4.45
CA VAL A 313 -0.30 9.65 -4.46
C VAL A 313 0.35 8.27 -4.21
N CYS A 314 -0.40 7.17 -4.30
CA CYS A 314 0.14 5.81 -4.13
C CYS A 314 1.12 5.43 -5.24
N GLY A 315 0.89 5.90 -6.47
CA GLY A 315 1.70 5.54 -7.63
C GLY A 315 3.16 6.01 -7.56
N PRO A 316 3.96 5.62 -8.55
CA PRO A 316 5.35 6.06 -8.65
C PRO A 316 5.47 7.58 -8.69
N TRP A 317 6.54 8.12 -8.16
CA TRP A 317 6.83 9.55 -8.14
C TRP A 317 8.27 9.82 -8.52
N ASP A 318 8.45 10.50 -9.63
CA ASP A 318 9.76 10.92 -10.13
C ASP A 318 10.28 12.15 -9.37
N GLN A 319 10.97 11.90 -8.26
CA GLN A 319 11.61 12.96 -7.48
C GLN A 319 12.74 13.65 -8.28
N ALA A 320 13.46 12.89 -9.10
CA ALA A 320 14.57 13.44 -9.89
C ALA A 320 14.06 14.41 -10.97
N GLY A 321 13.03 14.01 -11.71
CA GLY A 321 12.38 14.84 -12.72
C GLY A 321 11.78 16.12 -12.15
N ASN A 322 11.13 16.02 -10.98
CA ASN A 322 10.56 17.18 -10.27
C ASN A 322 11.62 18.14 -9.70
N SER A 323 12.85 17.67 -9.50
CA SER A 323 13.97 18.47 -8.98
C SER A 323 14.87 19.05 -10.07
N GLN A 324 14.55 18.83 -11.35
CA GLN A 324 15.34 19.35 -12.48
C GLN A 324 15.37 20.89 -12.49
N ARG A 325 16.51 21.47 -12.90
CA ARG A 325 16.63 22.92 -13.06
C ARG A 325 15.81 23.42 -14.24
N ASN A 326 15.65 22.62 -15.30
CA ASN A 326 14.88 22.95 -16.49
C ASN A 326 13.37 22.93 -16.19
N GLN A 327 12.72 24.07 -16.31
CA GLN A 327 11.29 24.23 -16.06
C GLN A 327 10.42 23.36 -16.97
N THR A 328 10.77 23.26 -18.25
CA THR A 328 10.01 22.41 -19.21
C THR A 328 10.04 20.94 -18.78
N GLN A 329 11.18 20.47 -18.29
CA GLN A 329 11.29 19.09 -17.81
C GLN A 329 10.43 18.86 -16.57
N ARG A 330 10.45 19.77 -15.59
CA ARG A 330 9.56 19.68 -14.43
C ARG A 330 8.08 19.67 -14.81
N LEU A 331 7.69 20.51 -15.79
CA LEU A 331 6.30 20.53 -16.28
C LEU A 331 5.92 19.20 -16.96
N LYS A 332 6.81 18.59 -17.75
CA LYS A 332 6.58 17.29 -18.37
C LYS A 332 6.38 16.21 -17.29
N THR A 333 7.30 16.13 -16.32
CA THR A 333 7.20 15.17 -15.21
C THR A 333 5.88 15.38 -14.46
N ARG A 334 5.49 16.62 -14.19
CA ARG A 334 4.21 16.89 -13.53
C ARG A 334 3.01 16.43 -14.37
N GLU A 335 3.01 16.62 -15.68
CA GLU A 335 1.95 16.14 -16.56
C GLU A 335 1.86 14.60 -16.59
N GLU A 336 2.98 13.90 -16.47
CA GLU A 336 3.03 12.44 -16.35
C GLU A 336 2.44 11.95 -15.02
N GLU A 337 2.76 12.63 -13.91
CA GLU A 337 2.13 12.38 -12.60
C GLU A 337 0.61 12.59 -12.66
N MET A 338 0.17 13.68 -13.28
CA MET A 338 -1.26 13.98 -13.40
C MET A 338 -1.98 12.99 -14.30
N GLU A 339 -1.35 12.51 -15.37
CA GLU A 339 -1.89 11.45 -16.21
C GLU A 339 -2.09 10.16 -15.44
N ASP A 340 -1.10 9.76 -14.63
CA ASP A 340 -1.21 8.57 -13.79
C ASP A 340 -2.35 8.72 -12.75
N LEU A 341 -2.47 9.88 -12.10
CA LEU A 341 -3.53 10.16 -11.14
C LEU A 341 -4.92 10.12 -11.81
N VAL A 342 -5.10 10.86 -12.91
CA VAL A 342 -6.36 10.85 -13.68
C VAL A 342 -6.70 9.43 -14.14
N SER A 343 -5.71 8.69 -14.64
CA SER A 343 -5.87 7.32 -15.08
C SER A 343 -6.25 6.38 -13.91
N CYS A 344 -5.65 6.55 -12.72
CA CYS A 344 -6.00 5.76 -11.54
C CYS A 344 -7.46 5.97 -11.12
N VAL A 345 -7.89 7.21 -11.05
CA VAL A 345 -9.25 7.57 -10.64
C VAL A 345 -10.28 7.12 -11.70
N SER A 346 -10.02 7.39 -12.98
CA SER A 346 -10.98 7.07 -14.05
C SER A 346 -11.07 5.57 -14.31
N GLN A 347 -9.98 4.84 -14.38
CA GLN A 347 -10.01 3.39 -14.54
C GLN A 347 -10.46 2.69 -13.26
N GLY A 348 -10.02 3.20 -12.10
CA GLY A 348 -10.35 2.62 -10.80
C GLY A 348 -11.83 2.72 -10.44
N PHE A 349 -12.46 3.85 -10.67
CA PHE A 349 -13.85 4.07 -10.27
C PHE A 349 -14.83 4.04 -11.45
N LEU A 350 -14.43 4.54 -12.62
CA LEU A 350 -15.31 4.67 -13.77
C LEU A 350 -15.14 3.55 -14.81
N GLY A 351 -14.05 2.78 -14.76
CA GLY A 351 -13.75 1.81 -15.80
C GLY A 351 -13.54 2.46 -17.16
N MET A 352 -13.01 3.68 -17.24
CA MET A 352 -12.82 4.43 -18.48
C MET A 352 -11.38 4.87 -18.66
N THR A 353 -10.87 4.75 -19.89
CA THR A 353 -9.49 5.10 -20.26
C THR A 353 -9.33 6.59 -20.61
N VAL A 354 -9.74 7.47 -19.70
CA VAL A 354 -9.77 8.94 -19.90
C VAL A 354 -8.39 9.51 -20.22
N ASN A 355 -7.32 8.90 -19.73
CA ASN A 355 -5.95 9.33 -20.02
C ASN A 355 -5.59 9.28 -21.51
N CYS A 356 -6.26 8.46 -22.35
CA CYS A 356 -6.10 8.45 -23.79
C CYS A 356 -6.54 9.77 -24.42
N ALA A 357 -7.35 10.56 -23.73
CA ALA A 357 -7.79 11.87 -24.19
C ALA A 357 -6.81 13.02 -23.87
N ARG A 358 -5.64 12.77 -23.31
CA ARG A 358 -4.63 13.79 -22.98
C ARG A 358 -4.14 14.59 -24.20
N CYS A 359 -3.86 13.90 -25.31
CA CYS A 359 -3.24 14.53 -26.48
C CYS A 359 -4.24 14.93 -27.58
N HIS A 360 -5.37 14.25 -27.66
CA HIS A 360 -6.46 14.44 -28.62
C HIS A 360 -7.75 13.87 -28.04
N ALA A 361 -8.91 14.12 -28.62
CA ALA A 361 -10.14 13.45 -28.22
C ALA A 361 -9.99 11.92 -28.27
N HIS A 362 -10.56 11.19 -27.29
CA HIS A 362 -10.46 9.74 -27.26
C HIS A 362 -10.86 9.12 -28.60
N LYS A 363 -10.05 8.16 -29.07
CA LYS A 363 -10.20 7.67 -30.46
C LYS A 363 -11.52 6.93 -30.70
N PHE A 364 -12.04 6.26 -29.68
CA PHE A 364 -13.17 5.34 -29.78
C PHE A 364 -14.35 5.76 -28.90
N ASP A 365 -14.06 6.27 -27.71
CA ASP A 365 -15.09 6.68 -26.75
C ASP A 365 -15.43 8.15 -26.91
N PRO A 366 -16.65 8.57 -26.53
CA PRO A 366 -17.12 9.94 -26.65
C PRO A 366 -16.55 10.83 -25.53
N ILE A 367 -15.23 10.83 -25.40
CA ILE A 367 -14.47 11.62 -24.40
C ILE A 367 -13.64 12.66 -25.13
N PRO A 368 -14.08 13.94 -25.18
CA PRO A 368 -13.30 15.00 -25.78
C PRO A 368 -12.02 15.27 -24.95
N GLN A 369 -11.01 15.83 -25.59
CA GLN A 369 -9.75 16.20 -24.93
C GLN A 369 -9.99 17.10 -23.71
N THR A 370 -10.96 17.99 -23.75
CA THR A 370 -11.34 18.88 -22.66
C THR A 370 -11.75 18.15 -21.39
N ASP A 371 -12.39 16.97 -21.48
CA ASP A 371 -12.80 16.21 -20.29
C ASP A 371 -11.61 15.65 -19.50
N TYR A 372 -10.54 15.26 -20.19
CA TYR A 372 -9.29 14.92 -19.51
C TYR A 372 -8.77 16.09 -18.67
N TYR A 373 -8.73 17.31 -19.26
CA TYR A 373 -8.25 18.48 -18.55
C TYR A 373 -9.23 19.02 -17.49
N ARG A 374 -10.53 18.77 -17.64
CA ARG A 374 -11.53 19.01 -16.60
C ARG A 374 -11.25 18.18 -15.36
N ILE A 375 -11.04 16.87 -15.54
CA ILE A 375 -10.70 15.94 -14.43
C ILE A 375 -9.31 16.26 -13.90
N LYS A 376 -8.32 16.52 -14.75
CA LYS A 376 -6.98 16.97 -14.34
C LYS A 376 -7.07 18.21 -13.46
N SER A 377 -7.86 19.21 -13.84
CA SER A 377 -8.07 20.45 -13.08
C SER A 377 -8.62 20.21 -11.67
N VAL A 378 -9.39 19.14 -11.46
CA VAL A 378 -9.84 18.73 -10.11
C VAL A 378 -8.65 18.40 -9.21
N PHE A 379 -7.61 17.78 -9.76
CA PHE A 379 -6.50 17.22 -9.01
C PHE A 379 -5.18 18.00 -9.12
N ASP A 380 -5.11 19.07 -9.90
CA ASP A 380 -3.87 19.85 -10.09
C ASP A 380 -3.26 20.42 -8.80
N GLY A 381 -4.09 20.57 -7.76
CA GLY A 381 -3.64 20.99 -6.44
C GLY A 381 -3.11 19.88 -5.54
N VAL A 382 -3.16 18.61 -5.97
CA VAL A 382 -2.65 17.47 -5.20
C VAL A 382 -1.17 17.27 -5.48
N ILE A 383 -0.35 17.22 -4.45
CA ILE A 383 1.09 16.94 -4.54
C ILE A 383 1.51 15.81 -3.58
N HIS A 384 2.55 15.09 -3.93
CA HIS A 384 3.12 14.04 -3.10
C HIS A 384 3.72 14.56 -1.79
N GLY A 385 3.60 13.82 -0.70
CA GLY A 385 4.28 14.14 0.55
C GLY A 385 3.69 13.48 1.78
N GLU A 386 4.33 13.72 2.91
CA GLU A 386 3.81 13.31 4.20
C GLU A 386 2.88 14.36 4.79
N ARG A 387 1.84 13.91 5.46
CA ARG A 387 0.86 14.74 6.18
C ARG A 387 0.66 14.23 7.58
N ASP A 388 0.45 15.16 8.49
CA ASP A 388 -0.06 14.82 9.81
C ASP A 388 -1.56 14.47 9.72
N PHE A 389 -1.96 13.43 10.46
CA PHE A 389 -3.36 13.06 10.65
C PHE A 389 -3.67 12.97 12.14
N GLY A 390 -4.93 12.95 12.48
CA GLY A 390 -5.45 13.01 13.84
C GLY A 390 -6.16 14.34 14.08
N SER A 391 -7.46 14.28 14.33
CA SER A 391 -8.21 15.44 14.82
C SER A 391 -7.82 15.73 16.28
N GLN A 392 -8.07 16.93 16.73
CA GLN A 392 -7.84 17.29 18.13
C GLN A 392 -8.68 16.40 19.05
N ALA A 393 -9.96 16.17 18.71
CA ALA A 393 -10.84 15.29 19.46
C ALA A 393 -10.35 13.83 19.55
N GLU A 394 -9.80 13.28 18.45
CA GLU A 394 -9.22 11.92 18.47
C GLU A 394 -7.98 11.84 19.36
N ARG A 395 -7.14 12.87 19.36
CA ARG A 395 -5.97 12.95 20.25
C ARG A 395 -6.37 13.06 21.71
N GLU A 396 -7.32 13.90 22.02
CA GLU A 396 -7.85 14.10 23.38
C GLU A 396 -8.51 12.82 23.92
N ALA A 397 -9.40 12.21 23.15
CA ALA A 397 -10.02 10.93 23.52
C ALA A 397 -9.01 9.81 23.74
N ARG A 398 -7.93 9.76 22.94
CA ARG A 398 -6.84 8.80 23.16
C ARG A 398 -6.06 9.13 24.42
N GLN A 399 -5.73 10.40 24.65
CA GLN A 399 -5.00 10.83 25.86
C GLN A 399 -5.78 10.46 27.12
N GLU A 400 -7.08 10.68 27.14
CA GLU A 400 -7.95 10.31 28.24
C GLU A 400 -7.94 8.80 28.52
N LYS A 401 -8.10 7.98 27.48
CA LYS A 401 -8.02 6.51 27.60
C LYS A 401 -6.65 6.04 28.09
N VAL A 402 -5.58 6.62 27.56
CA VAL A 402 -4.20 6.31 27.98
C VAL A 402 -3.98 6.72 29.44
N ALA A 403 -4.47 7.89 29.84
CA ALA A 403 -4.39 8.35 31.23
C ALA A 403 -5.12 7.39 32.18
N ALA A 404 -6.34 6.98 31.84
CA ALA A 404 -7.12 6.03 32.64
C ALA A 404 -6.43 4.66 32.79
N LEU A 405 -5.86 4.14 31.70
CA LEU A 405 -5.12 2.86 31.72
C LEU A 405 -3.80 2.98 32.49
N ASN A 406 -3.08 4.09 32.35
CA ASN A 406 -1.87 4.34 33.14
C ASN A 406 -2.16 4.43 34.65
N ALA A 407 -3.27 5.07 35.05
CA ALA A 407 -3.70 5.10 36.46
C ALA A 407 -3.99 3.69 37.02
N GLN A 408 -4.47 2.75 36.20
CA GLN A 408 -4.61 1.35 36.61
C GLN A 408 -3.24 0.68 36.78
N ILE A 409 -2.30 0.90 35.86
CA ILE A 409 -0.93 0.40 35.97
C ILE A 409 -0.27 0.94 37.26
N GLU A 410 -0.42 2.23 37.55
CA GLU A 410 0.12 2.85 38.76
C GLU A 410 -0.42 2.19 40.02
N LYS A 411 -1.71 1.90 40.10
CA LYS A 411 -2.31 1.17 41.22
C LYS A 411 -1.73 -0.24 41.37
N LEU A 412 -1.54 -0.96 40.27
CA LEU A 412 -0.95 -2.31 40.32
C LEU A 412 0.51 -2.27 40.73
N THR A 413 1.29 -1.33 40.19
CA THR A 413 2.71 -1.17 40.52
C THR A 413 2.94 -0.65 41.93
N ALA A 414 2.06 0.21 42.47
CA ALA A 414 2.06 0.61 43.86
C ALA A 414 1.87 -0.60 44.81
N ARG A 415 0.92 -1.48 44.51
CA ARG A 415 0.72 -2.74 45.25
C ARG A 415 1.94 -3.64 45.22
N VAL A 416 2.64 -3.72 44.07
CA VAL A 416 3.93 -4.44 43.97
C VAL A 416 4.98 -3.76 44.87
N GLY A 417 5.02 -2.42 44.84
CA GLY A 417 5.94 -1.63 45.67
C GLY A 417 5.76 -1.90 47.19
N GLU A 418 4.50 -1.96 47.66
CA GLU A 418 4.19 -2.30 49.05
C GLU A 418 4.65 -3.72 49.44
N LEU A 419 4.43 -4.71 48.56
CA LEU A 419 4.92 -6.07 48.76
C LEU A 419 6.45 -6.12 48.89
N GLU A 420 7.15 -5.37 48.08
CA GLU A 420 8.62 -5.33 48.08
C GLU A 420 9.21 -4.49 49.21
N LYS A 421 8.51 -3.43 49.67
CA LYS A 421 8.98 -2.51 50.69
C LYS A 421 9.36 -3.23 51.96
N THR A 422 8.48 -4.06 52.50
CA THR A 422 8.76 -4.85 53.73
C THR A 422 9.95 -5.78 53.56
N ALA A 423 10.12 -6.37 52.38
CA ALA A 423 11.27 -7.22 52.09
C ALA A 423 12.58 -6.40 52.04
N ARG A 424 12.57 -5.23 51.42
CA ARG A 424 13.68 -4.29 51.37
C ARG A 424 14.09 -3.81 52.79
N GLU A 425 13.11 -3.42 53.60
CA GLU A 425 13.34 -3.01 54.99
C GLU A 425 14.00 -4.10 55.81
N ARG A 426 13.57 -5.36 55.68
CA ARG A 426 14.25 -6.49 56.38
C ARG A 426 15.68 -6.69 55.91
N ILE A 427 15.96 -6.55 54.62
CA ILE A 427 17.31 -6.67 54.08
C ILE A 427 18.19 -5.53 54.61
N HIS A 428 17.70 -4.29 54.65
CA HIS A 428 18.40 -3.15 55.23
C HIS A 428 18.70 -3.35 56.74
N ALA A 429 17.70 -3.80 57.50
CA ALA A 429 17.88 -4.07 58.93
C ALA A 429 18.94 -5.15 59.23
N ARG A 430 19.04 -6.17 58.40
CA ARG A 430 20.09 -7.18 58.48
C ARG A 430 21.46 -6.63 58.11
N LYS A 431 21.59 -5.77 57.10
CA LYS A 431 22.81 -5.10 56.70
C LYS A 431 23.32 -4.17 57.82
N GLY A 432 22.43 -3.44 58.48
CA GLY A 432 22.79 -2.55 59.60
C GLY A 432 23.30 -3.24 60.89
N LYS A 433 23.00 -4.55 61.09
CA LYS A 433 23.41 -5.32 62.27
C LYS A 433 24.72 -6.14 62.11
N LYS A 434 25.27 -6.28 60.91
CA LYS A 434 26.37 -7.20 60.60
C LYS A 434 27.52 -6.64 59.76
N ALA A 435 27.59 -5.33 59.49
CA ALA A 435 28.66 -4.79 58.70
C ALA A 435 29.78 -4.22 59.60
N PRO A 436 31.01 -4.73 59.54
CA PRO A 436 32.16 -3.88 59.75
C PRO A 436 32.05 -2.72 58.77
N ALA A 437 32.42 -1.49 59.17
CA ALA A 437 32.41 -0.33 58.31
C ALA A 437 33.09 -0.69 56.99
N ALA A 438 32.33 -0.85 55.90
CA ALA A 438 32.91 -1.06 54.59
C ALA A 438 33.84 0.12 54.32
N PRO A 439 35.07 -0.10 53.77
CA PRO A 439 35.94 1.00 53.44
C PRO A 439 35.12 1.99 52.56
N ALA A 440 35.23 3.26 52.91
CA ALA A 440 34.53 4.31 52.17
C ALA A 440 34.92 4.23 50.69
N GLY A 441 33.93 3.88 49.80
CA GLY A 441 34.17 3.78 48.37
C GLY A 441 34.64 5.12 47.79
N PRO A 442 35.16 5.13 46.58
CA PRO A 442 35.56 6.35 45.94
C PRO A 442 34.36 7.30 45.80
N GLN A 443 34.58 8.58 46.10
CA GLN A 443 33.48 9.57 46.06
C GLN A 443 33.19 9.98 44.62
N PRO A 444 31.99 9.73 44.08
CA PRO A 444 31.55 10.19 42.77
C PRO A 444 31.22 11.69 42.79
N ILE A 445 31.22 12.33 41.64
CA ILE A 445 30.70 13.68 41.48
C ILE A 445 29.18 13.71 41.23
N ALA A 446 28.60 12.57 40.80
CA ALA A 446 27.19 12.36 40.68
C ALA A 446 26.84 10.87 40.82
N LEU A 447 25.77 10.56 41.53
CA LEU A 447 25.27 9.21 41.79
C LEU A 447 23.75 9.10 41.69
N TRP A 448 23.28 8.15 40.89
CA TRP A 448 21.86 7.84 40.71
C TRP A 448 21.60 6.37 41.08
N ASN A 449 20.69 6.13 42.01
CA ASN A 449 20.33 4.77 42.43
C ASN A 449 18.90 4.34 42.07
N PHE A 450 18.10 5.24 41.51
CA PHE A 450 16.73 5.01 41.07
C PHE A 450 15.79 4.40 42.13
N GLU A 451 16.20 4.28 43.39
CA GLU A 451 15.40 3.75 44.45
C GLU A 451 14.18 4.66 44.73
N ASN A 452 13.06 4.06 45.10
CA ASN A 452 11.81 4.75 45.42
C ASN A 452 11.29 5.68 44.27
N GLY A 453 11.65 5.35 43.04
CA GLY A 453 11.30 6.16 41.86
C GLY A 453 12.15 7.43 41.70
N SER A 454 13.21 7.58 42.46
CA SER A 454 14.03 8.80 42.50
C SER A 454 14.84 8.96 41.23
N LEU A 455 14.81 10.16 40.68
CA LEU A 455 15.68 10.64 39.60
C LEU A 455 16.76 11.61 40.11
N GLN A 456 16.86 11.73 41.44
CA GLN A 456 17.78 12.65 42.08
C GLN A 456 19.22 12.15 42.00
N ASP A 457 20.13 13.02 41.67
CA ASP A 457 21.55 12.82 41.95
C ASP A 457 21.77 12.91 43.46
N GLN A 458 22.31 11.84 44.04
CA GLN A 458 22.49 11.71 45.51
C GLN A 458 23.70 12.50 46.04
N VAL A 459 24.55 13.04 45.15
CA VAL A 459 25.80 13.70 45.54
C VAL A 459 25.83 15.15 45.09
N GLY A 460 25.41 15.38 43.84
CA GLY A 460 25.47 16.69 43.21
C GLY A 460 24.12 17.20 42.75
N GLY A 461 24.08 18.13 41.79
CA GLY A 461 22.84 18.73 41.24
C GLY A 461 22.46 18.21 39.88
N MET A 462 23.03 17.08 39.44
CA MET A 462 22.74 16.53 38.10
C MET A 462 21.49 15.61 38.10
N HIS A 463 20.38 16.14 38.56
CA HIS A 463 19.12 15.37 38.59
C HIS A 463 18.72 14.91 37.17
N ALA A 464 18.24 13.67 37.07
CA ALA A 464 17.82 13.09 35.81
C ALA A 464 16.38 13.43 35.44
N LYS A 465 16.08 13.45 34.12
CA LYS A 465 14.74 13.60 33.54
C LYS A 465 14.51 12.46 32.57
N LEU A 466 13.30 11.86 32.64
CA LEU A 466 12.88 10.80 31.73
C LEU A 466 12.49 11.37 30.37
N ASN A 467 12.79 10.62 29.30
CA ASN A 467 12.46 10.95 27.92
C ASN A 467 11.90 9.71 27.22
N GLY A 468 10.93 9.93 26.32
CA GLY A 468 10.25 8.84 25.62
C GLY A 468 9.43 7.97 26.55
N SER A 469 9.58 6.66 26.41
CA SER A 469 8.92 5.64 27.26
C SER A 469 9.76 5.18 28.46
N ALA A 470 10.84 5.92 28.79
CA ALA A 470 11.64 5.61 29.97
C ALA A 470 10.83 5.77 31.26
N ARG A 471 11.03 4.90 32.21
CA ARG A 471 10.36 4.92 33.51
C ARG A 471 11.25 4.37 34.61
N VAL A 472 11.00 4.75 35.83
CA VAL A 472 11.66 4.14 36.99
C VAL A 472 10.67 3.22 37.68
N GLU A 473 11.03 1.96 37.77
CA GLU A 473 10.24 0.93 38.43
C GLU A 473 11.14 0.02 39.26
N ARG A 474 10.75 -0.29 40.45
CA ARG A 474 11.43 -1.29 41.32
C ARG A 474 12.89 -0.95 41.58
N GLY A 475 13.20 0.33 41.74
CA GLY A 475 14.56 0.78 41.95
C GLY A 475 15.47 0.71 40.72
N ARG A 476 14.88 0.71 39.52
CA ARG A 476 15.59 0.64 38.25
C ARG A 476 15.06 1.62 37.22
N LEU A 477 15.91 2.14 36.42
CA LEU A 477 15.54 2.84 35.19
C LEU A 477 15.30 1.81 34.09
N ILE A 478 14.05 1.73 33.58
CA ILE A 478 13.59 0.77 32.56
C ILE A 478 13.62 1.42 31.19
N LEU A 479 14.23 0.73 30.22
CA LEU A 479 14.53 1.21 28.88
C LEU A 479 14.02 0.21 27.82
N ASP A 480 13.36 0.70 26.77
CA ASP A 480 12.70 -0.13 25.75
C ASP A 480 13.56 -0.44 24.51
N GLY A 481 14.70 0.26 24.36
CA GLY A 481 15.57 0.11 23.20
C GLY A 481 15.09 0.80 21.91
N LYS A 482 14.10 1.68 22.01
CA LYS A 482 13.50 2.36 20.83
C LYS A 482 13.57 3.87 20.93
N ASN A 483 13.03 4.45 21.99
CA ASN A 483 12.96 5.89 22.20
C ASN A 483 13.12 6.30 23.68
N SER A 484 13.37 5.35 24.57
CA SER A 484 13.47 5.57 26.01
C SER A 484 14.89 5.87 26.44
N PHE A 485 15.08 6.97 27.15
CA PHE A 485 16.34 7.36 27.78
C PHE A 485 16.08 8.35 28.93
N ALA A 486 17.09 8.56 29.77
CA ALA A 486 17.06 9.66 30.71
C ALA A 486 18.25 10.60 30.45
N SER A 487 18.04 11.90 30.67
CA SER A 487 19.06 12.94 30.53
C SER A 487 19.19 13.74 31.82
N THR A 488 20.40 14.19 32.17
CA THR A 488 20.60 14.96 33.40
C THR A 488 20.62 16.45 33.15
N ALA A 489 20.53 17.22 34.23
CA ALA A 489 20.96 18.62 34.21
C ALA A 489 22.44 18.71 33.76
N PRO A 490 22.89 19.85 33.19
CA PRO A 490 24.25 20.03 32.74
C PRO A 490 25.29 19.87 33.88
N LEU A 491 26.52 19.50 33.51
CA LEU A 491 27.68 19.36 34.44
C LEU A 491 27.87 20.62 35.30
N GLY A 492 28.00 20.41 36.62
CA GLY A 492 28.30 21.46 37.58
C GLY A 492 29.79 21.90 37.61
N ARG A 493 30.68 21.19 36.94
CA ARG A 493 32.13 21.41 36.93
C ARG A 493 32.75 20.88 35.64
N ASP A 494 33.98 21.30 35.34
CA ASP A 494 34.76 20.73 34.23
C ASP A 494 35.18 19.29 34.57
N VAL A 495 35.12 18.40 33.56
CA VAL A 495 35.51 16.98 33.66
C VAL A 495 36.37 16.61 32.46
N SER A 496 37.59 16.13 32.75
CA SER A 496 38.56 15.69 31.73
C SER A 496 38.91 14.22 31.90
N GLU A 497 39.64 13.90 33.00
CA GLU A 497 39.74 12.52 33.45
C GLU A 497 38.39 12.09 34.02
N LYS A 498 38.04 10.82 33.83
CA LYS A 498 36.72 10.38 34.27
C LYS A 498 36.58 8.88 34.37
N THR A 499 35.65 8.47 35.21
CA THR A 499 35.13 7.11 35.24
C THR A 499 33.61 7.18 35.14
N LEU A 500 33.04 6.42 34.21
CA LEU A 500 31.60 6.17 34.11
C LEU A 500 31.34 4.78 34.64
N GLU A 501 30.35 4.62 35.50
CA GLU A 501 30.04 3.36 36.18
C GLU A 501 28.55 3.11 36.17
N ALA A 502 28.11 1.86 35.93
CA ALA A 502 26.71 1.49 35.96
C ALA A 502 26.52 0.00 36.26
N TRP A 503 25.42 -0.33 36.98
CA TRP A 503 24.86 -1.67 37.09
C TRP A 503 23.74 -1.84 36.11
N VAL A 504 23.90 -2.74 35.14
CA VAL A 504 23.03 -2.88 34.00
C VAL A 504 22.56 -4.32 33.81
N HIS A 505 21.28 -4.50 33.58
CA HIS A 505 20.64 -5.77 33.20
C HIS A 505 20.15 -5.67 31.76
N LEU A 506 20.40 -6.69 30.94
CA LEU A 506 19.98 -6.76 29.54
C LEU A 506 19.00 -7.93 29.37
N PRO A 507 17.72 -7.71 29.12
CA PRO A 507 16.75 -8.81 28.95
C PRO A 507 17.01 -9.63 27.69
N THR A 508 17.81 -9.10 26.75
CA THR A 508 18.25 -9.80 25.55
C THR A 508 19.68 -9.37 25.18
N LEU A 509 20.47 -10.33 24.69
CA LEU A 509 21.82 -10.06 24.16
C LEU A 509 21.77 -9.71 22.65
N ASP A 510 20.64 -9.87 21.99
CA ASP A 510 20.46 -9.59 20.56
C ASP A 510 19.98 -8.14 20.35
N GLN A 511 20.87 -7.22 20.67
CA GLN A 511 20.70 -5.78 20.44
C GLN A 511 22.09 -5.19 20.14
N GLY A 512 22.15 -3.96 19.65
CA GLY A 512 23.42 -3.35 19.31
C GLY A 512 23.40 -1.84 19.30
N GLY A 513 24.55 -1.24 19.69
CA GLY A 513 24.79 0.21 19.68
C GLY A 513 24.17 0.99 20.84
N GLY A 514 23.50 0.34 21.79
CA GLY A 514 22.86 0.98 22.94
C GLY A 514 23.86 1.52 23.97
N GLY A 515 23.72 2.81 24.31
CA GLY A 515 24.52 3.44 25.36
C GLY A 515 23.92 3.20 26.75
N VAL A 516 24.73 2.70 27.70
CA VAL A 516 24.32 2.51 29.11
C VAL A 516 24.35 3.83 29.85
N ILE A 517 25.53 4.40 29.96
CA ILE A 517 25.78 5.73 30.50
C ILE A 517 26.72 6.46 29.55
N SER A 518 26.38 7.67 29.20
CA SER A 518 27.12 8.51 28.24
C SER A 518 27.30 9.89 28.80
N LEU A 519 28.53 10.40 28.75
CA LEU A 519 28.83 11.80 28.97
C LEU A 519 29.00 12.48 27.61
N GLN A 520 28.17 13.47 27.31
CA GLN A 520 28.17 14.16 26.01
C GLN A 520 28.14 15.68 26.16
N VAL A 521 28.63 16.40 25.15
CA VAL A 521 28.26 17.81 24.98
C VAL A 521 26.77 17.94 24.66
N ASN A 522 26.16 19.08 25.01
CA ASN A 522 24.68 19.22 24.98
C ASN A 522 24.06 18.89 23.60
N ASN A 523 24.76 19.15 22.50
CA ASN A 523 24.31 18.84 21.15
C ASN A 523 24.62 17.41 20.67
N GLY A 524 25.30 16.58 21.48
CA GLY A 524 25.63 15.20 21.16
C GLY A 524 26.76 14.99 20.15
N SER A 525 27.45 16.06 19.69
CA SER A 525 28.49 15.95 18.66
C SER A 525 29.78 15.29 19.18
N VAL A 526 30.04 15.36 20.47
CA VAL A 526 31.17 14.71 21.16
C VAL A 526 30.65 13.97 22.39
N PHE A 527 31.02 12.72 22.56
CA PHE A 527 30.60 11.89 23.69
C PHE A 527 31.59 10.79 24.04
N ASP A 528 31.55 10.32 25.29
CA ASP A 528 32.16 9.12 25.78
C ASP A 528 31.12 8.28 26.53
N SER A 529 31.07 6.96 26.27
CA SER A 529 29.96 6.12 26.72
C SER A 529 30.43 4.67 27.01
N ILE A 530 29.69 4.00 27.88
CA ILE A 530 29.69 2.52 27.94
C ILE A 530 28.61 2.08 26.93
N VAL A 531 29.02 1.35 25.88
CA VAL A 531 28.13 0.90 24.81
C VAL A 531 28.14 -0.61 24.72
N TYR A 532 26.96 -1.18 24.46
CA TYR A 532 26.80 -2.61 24.24
C TYR A 532 26.66 -2.92 22.74
N ALA A 533 27.49 -3.86 22.24
CA ALA A 533 27.40 -4.49 20.90
C ALA A 533 27.35 -3.51 19.71
N GLU A 534 28.13 -2.41 19.74
CA GLU A 534 28.14 -1.42 18.66
C GLU A 534 28.91 -1.88 17.42
N ARG A 535 30.11 -2.42 17.60
CA ARG A 535 31.00 -2.90 16.51
C ARG A 535 31.25 -4.40 16.57
N LYS A 536 31.11 -5.01 17.76
CA LYS A 536 31.26 -6.44 17.97
C LYS A 536 30.03 -6.96 18.70
N LYS A 537 29.36 -7.95 18.13
CA LYS A 537 28.20 -8.58 18.77
C LYS A 537 28.51 -9.09 20.15
N ARG A 538 27.60 -8.91 21.10
CA ARG A 538 27.66 -9.36 22.48
C ARG A 538 28.90 -8.87 23.24
N ALA A 539 29.48 -7.72 22.90
CA ALA A 539 30.64 -7.17 23.57
C ALA A 539 30.38 -5.76 24.11
N TRP A 540 30.93 -5.48 25.28
CA TRP A 540 30.98 -4.15 25.85
C TRP A 540 32.16 -3.37 25.27
N MET A 541 32.02 -2.08 25.06
CA MET A 541 33.07 -1.22 24.49
C MET A 541 32.90 0.23 24.87
N ALA A 542 33.95 1.02 24.66
CA ALA A 542 33.84 2.47 24.70
C ALA A 542 33.13 3.00 23.46
N GLY A 543 32.10 3.82 23.65
CA GLY A 543 31.48 4.60 22.60
C GLY A 543 32.09 5.97 22.48
N SER A 544 32.24 6.48 21.22
CA SER A 544 32.74 7.83 20.99
C SER A 544 32.29 8.36 19.61
N ASN A 545 32.25 9.67 19.44
CA ASN A 545 31.95 10.31 18.17
C ASN A 545 32.92 9.81 17.07
N GLY A 546 32.39 9.42 15.92
CA GLY A 546 33.19 8.94 14.77
C GLY A 546 34.10 7.75 15.08
N PHE A 547 33.88 7.02 16.17
CA PHE A 547 34.73 5.92 16.67
C PHE A 547 36.15 6.30 16.99
N VAL A 548 36.46 7.60 17.21
CA VAL A 548 37.83 8.09 17.42
C VAL A 548 38.50 7.45 18.67
N ARG A 549 37.72 7.13 19.72
CA ARG A 549 38.16 6.50 20.97
C ARG A 549 37.54 5.11 21.17
N THR A 550 37.00 4.49 20.11
CA THR A 550 36.34 3.18 20.16
C THR A 550 37.24 2.11 19.54
N ARG A 551 37.52 1.05 20.29
CA ARG A 551 38.32 -0.11 19.84
C ARG A 551 37.74 -1.42 20.36
N ASP A 552 37.92 -2.54 19.63
CA ASP A 552 37.68 -3.88 20.16
C ASP A 552 38.70 -4.19 21.26
N LEU A 553 38.20 -4.57 22.41
CA LEU A 553 39.00 -4.87 23.60
C LEU A 553 39.52 -6.32 23.61
N SER A 554 39.24 -7.12 22.58
CA SER A 554 39.51 -8.56 22.55
C SER A 554 38.95 -9.31 23.77
N ALA A 555 37.85 -8.84 24.29
CA ALA A 555 37.17 -9.36 25.47
C ALA A 555 36.19 -10.50 25.12
N PRO A 556 35.89 -11.39 26.12
CA PRO A 556 34.87 -12.43 25.93
C PRO A 556 33.48 -11.82 25.69
N ALA A 557 32.62 -12.59 24.99
CA ALA A 557 31.26 -12.20 24.77
C ALA A 557 30.46 -12.17 26.09
N GLU A 558 29.55 -11.20 26.22
CA GLU A 558 28.62 -11.12 27.35
C GLU A 558 27.63 -12.29 27.32
N SER A 559 27.42 -12.91 28.46
CA SER A 559 26.50 -14.06 28.60
C SER A 559 25.59 -13.99 29.83
N SER A 560 26.00 -13.27 30.87
CA SER A 560 25.31 -13.28 32.17
C SER A 560 24.37 -12.09 32.38
N ALA A 561 24.44 -11.02 31.58
CA ALA A 561 23.60 -9.85 31.72
C ALA A 561 22.09 -10.09 31.61
N PRO A 562 21.59 -11.15 30.94
CA PRO A 562 20.16 -11.52 30.97
C PRO A 562 19.71 -12.18 32.28
N ALA A 563 20.62 -12.83 33.01
CA ALA A 563 20.28 -13.51 34.26
C ALA A 563 20.50 -12.61 35.47
N THR A 564 21.54 -11.77 35.46
CA THR A 564 21.92 -10.91 36.58
C THR A 564 22.40 -9.55 36.10
N ALA A 565 22.20 -8.51 36.91
CA ALA A 565 22.82 -7.24 36.66
C ALA A 565 24.34 -7.34 36.68
N VAL A 566 25.00 -6.79 35.67
CA VAL A 566 26.47 -6.72 35.59
C VAL A 566 26.95 -5.31 35.94
N HIS A 567 28.00 -5.23 36.68
CA HIS A 567 28.69 -3.98 36.96
C HIS A 567 29.67 -3.67 35.84
N MET A 568 29.53 -2.48 35.26
CA MET A 568 30.40 -1.98 34.20
C MET A 568 31.02 -0.65 34.61
N ALA A 569 32.33 -0.50 34.45
CA ALA A 569 33.02 0.75 34.67
C ALA A 569 34.01 1.02 33.53
N ILE A 570 33.99 2.23 32.97
CA ILE A 570 34.96 2.67 31.97
C ILE A 570 35.80 3.84 32.52
N VAL A 571 37.12 3.72 32.42
CA VAL A 571 38.08 4.66 32.93
C VAL A 571 38.82 5.33 31.79
N TYR A 572 38.85 6.66 31.78
CA TYR A 572 39.62 7.51 30.86
C TYR A 572 40.74 8.20 31.63
N GLY A 573 41.95 7.72 31.47
CA GLY A 573 43.14 8.17 32.22
C GLY A 573 43.77 9.45 31.68
N ALA A 574 44.63 10.06 32.52
CA ALA A 574 45.41 11.26 32.17
C ALA A 574 46.33 11.05 30.95
N ASP A 575 46.82 9.84 30.80
CA ASP A 575 47.71 9.39 29.73
C ASP A 575 47.00 8.95 28.44
N ASN A 576 45.72 9.27 28.30
CA ASN A 576 44.82 8.85 27.22
C ASN A 576 44.52 7.33 27.20
N SER A 577 44.81 6.61 28.29
CA SER A 577 44.42 5.22 28.41
C SER A 577 42.88 5.09 28.58
N ILE A 578 42.31 4.04 27.96
CA ILE A 578 40.93 3.66 28.11
C ILE A 578 40.88 2.22 28.59
N SER A 579 40.26 2.00 29.73
CA SER A 579 40.15 0.68 30.37
C SER A 579 38.71 0.42 30.73
N LEU A 580 38.18 -0.74 30.34
CA LEU A 580 36.81 -1.17 30.69
C LEU A 580 36.91 -2.29 31.75
N TYR A 581 36.10 -2.19 32.75
CA TYR A 581 36.03 -3.18 33.84
C TYR A 581 34.63 -3.77 33.90
N ARG A 582 34.57 -5.10 34.10
CA ARG A 582 33.32 -5.84 34.28
C ARG A 582 33.40 -6.60 35.62
N ASN A 583 32.44 -6.34 36.49
CA ASN A 583 32.41 -6.92 37.83
C ASN A 583 33.76 -6.78 38.58
N GLY A 584 34.37 -5.60 38.49
CA GLY A 584 35.63 -5.27 39.18
C GLY A 584 36.89 -5.88 38.55
N GLN A 585 36.78 -6.57 37.44
CA GLN A 585 37.90 -7.15 36.69
C GLN A 585 38.07 -6.45 35.34
N LEU A 586 39.32 -6.30 34.87
CA LEU A 586 39.61 -5.72 33.58
C LEU A 586 38.92 -6.54 32.46
N TYR A 587 38.12 -5.88 31.63
CA TYR A 587 37.36 -6.49 30.53
C TYR A 587 38.15 -6.33 29.22
N GLY A 588 38.89 -7.37 28.86
CA GLY A 588 39.78 -7.37 27.70
C GLY A 588 41.06 -6.57 27.93
N GLN A 589 41.49 -5.80 26.95
CA GLN A 589 42.77 -5.06 26.98
C GLN A 589 42.56 -3.55 27.06
N SER A 590 43.34 -2.88 27.94
CA SER A 590 43.41 -1.40 27.90
C SER A 590 44.12 -0.93 26.66
N TYR A 591 43.77 0.24 26.17
CA TYR A 591 44.38 0.82 24.98
C TYR A 591 44.48 2.34 25.07
N LYS A 592 45.30 2.94 24.18
CA LYS A 592 45.38 4.37 23.97
C LYS A 592 44.95 4.68 22.55
N GLN A 593 43.91 5.51 22.40
CA GLN A 593 43.39 5.91 21.09
C GLN A 593 42.58 7.19 21.19
N GLY A 594 42.83 8.12 20.26
CA GLY A 594 42.22 9.45 20.27
C GLY A 594 42.73 10.33 21.42
N GLY A 595 42.37 11.57 21.42
CA GLY A 595 42.71 12.49 22.52
C GLY A 595 41.67 12.45 23.64
N ARG A 596 42.09 12.78 24.85
CA ARG A 596 41.23 13.00 26.01
C ARG A 596 40.30 14.21 25.73
N ILE A 597 39.03 14.07 26.05
CA ILE A 597 38.03 15.14 25.89
C ILE A 597 37.80 15.79 27.26
N SER A 598 37.86 17.13 27.27
CA SER A 598 37.42 17.95 28.39
C SER A 598 35.97 18.43 28.16
N TYR A 599 35.09 18.05 29.09
CA TYR A 599 33.70 18.48 29.10
C TYR A 599 33.55 19.69 30.03
N ARG A 600 33.11 20.82 29.50
CA ARG A 600 33.01 22.07 30.24
C ARG A 600 31.75 22.14 31.09
N LYS A 601 31.85 22.80 32.25
CA LYS A 601 30.73 23.17 33.12
C LYS A 601 29.60 23.83 32.26
N GLY A 602 28.36 23.39 32.47
CA GLY A 602 27.17 23.88 31.75
C GLY A 602 27.01 23.46 30.29
N GLN A 603 28.06 22.88 29.67
CA GLN A 603 28.06 22.52 28.23
C GLN A 603 27.97 21.03 27.94
N ALA A 604 27.85 20.20 28.96
CA ALA A 604 27.75 18.74 28.84
C ALA A 604 26.79 18.17 29.85
N GLN A 605 26.26 17.00 29.55
CA GLN A 605 25.27 16.28 30.37
C GLN A 605 25.50 14.76 30.31
N VAL A 606 24.91 14.02 31.24
CA VAL A 606 24.89 12.56 31.22
C VAL A 606 23.58 12.06 30.62
N LEU A 607 23.68 11.01 29.81
CA LEU A 607 22.54 10.26 29.31
C LEU A 607 22.58 8.83 29.86
N PHE A 608 21.40 8.27 30.08
CA PHE A 608 21.19 6.86 30.42
C PHE A 608 20.30 6.22 29.37
N GLY A 609 20.71 5.09 28.80
CA GLY A 609 19.92 4.38 27.82
C GLY A 609 20.05 4.90 26.40
N LEU A 610 20.83 5.95 26.17
CA LEU A 610 21.08 6.51 24.85
C LEU A 610 22.58 6.80 24.68
N ARG A 611 23.14 6.39 23.52
CA ARG A 611 24.56 6.55 23.24
C ARG A 611 24.96 8.02 23.08
N HIS A 612 24.21 8.79 22.33
CA HIS A 612 24.31 10.25 22.19
C HIS A 612 23.06 10.83 21.51
N ASN A 613 22.82 12.11 21.66
CA ASN A 613 21.71 12.78 20.95
C ASN A 613 21.92 12.66 19.43
N GLY A 614 20.84 12.27 18.71
CA GLY A 614 20.87 12.05 17.26
C GLY A 614 21.33 10.66 16.81
N ALA A 615 21.65 9.75 17.72
CA ALA A 615 21.97 8.36 17.36
C ALA A 615 20.73 7.60 16.88
N SER A 616 20.73 7.10 15.64
CA SER A 616 19.60 6.34 15.08
C SER A 616 19.43 4.94 15.69
N ASN A 617 20.51 4.32 16.14
CA ASN A 617 20.55 2.97 16.75
C ASN A 617 21.16 2.97 18.14
N GLY A 618 21.15 4.11 18.85
CA GLY A 618 21.86 4.29 20.11
C GLY A 618 21.06 3.97 21.38
N PHE A 619 19.81 3.48 21.25
CA PHE A 619 18.95 3.18 22.41
C PHE A 619 19.23 1.78 22.97
N LEU A 620 19.35 1.70 24.30
CA LEU A 620 19.55 0.46 25.02
C LEU A 620 18.19 -0.16 25.40
N LYS A 621 18.01 -1.44 25.14
CA LYS A 621 16.95 -2.24 25.76
C LYS A 621 17.51 -2.90 27.01
N GLY A 622 17.12 -2.38 28.17
CA GLY A 622 17.69 -2.88 29.44
C GLY A 622 17.17 -2.15 30.65
N GLU A 623 17.79 -2.45 31.79
CA GLU A 623 17.48 -1.85 33.07
C GLU A 623 18.78 -1.36 33.72
N ILE A 624 18.79 -0.17 34.25
CA ILE A 624 19.93 0.38 34.99
C ILE A 624 19.53 0.50 36.47
N GLU A 625 20.26 -0.18 37.36
CA GLU A 625 19.98 -0.19 38.79
C GLU A 625 20.61 1.00 39.49
N GLN A 626 21.87 1.29 39.16
CA GLN A 626 22.66 2.37 39.72
C GLN A 626 23.64 2.87 38.68
N ALA A 627 23.96 4.14 38.72
CA ALA A 627 25.00 4.73 37.89
C ALA A 627 25.77 5.83 38.62
N ALA A 628 27.04 5.99 38.30
CA ALA A 628 27.90 7.01 38.91
C ALA A 628 28.83 7.65 37.88
N LEU A 629 29.13 8.91 38.09
CA LEU A 629 30.16 9.68 37.37
C LEU A 629 31.22 10.12 38.34
N TYR A 630 32.46 9.80 38.02
CA TYR A 630 33.65 10.30 38.74
C TYR A 630 34.42 11.28 37.86
N GLY A 631 34.88 12.40 38.45
CA GLY A 631 35.67 13.43 37.76
C GLY A 631 37.19 13.12 37.75
N ARG A 632 37.52 11.85 37.83
CA ARG A 632 38.92 11.33 37.81
C ARG A 632 38.95 9.87 37.34
N ALA A 633 40.11 9.41 36.96
CA ALA A 633 40.35 8.00 36.69
C ALA A 633 40.43 7.23 38.04
N LEU A 634 39.61 6.16 38.15
CA LEU A 634 39.68 5.26 39.31
C LEU A 634 40.68 4.15 39.07
N SER A 635 41.38 3.72 40.16
CA SER A 635 42.20 2.52 40.15
C SER A 635 41.32 1.24 40.17
N VAL A 636 41.91 0.09 39.87
CA VAL A 636 41.20 -1.20 39.90
C VAL A 636 40.69 -1.53 41.30
N GLU A 637 41.46 -1.15 42.32
CA GLU A 637 41.08 -1.34 43.75
C GLU A 637 39.90 -0.46 44.12
N GLU A 638 39.89 0.78 43.66
CA GLU A 638 38.73 1.69 43.83
C GLU A 638 37.48 1.18 43.14
N ILE A 639 37.60 0.62 41.93
CA ILE A 639 36.46 0.01 41.21
C ILE A 639 35.95 -1.22 41.96
N ARG A 640 36.82 -2.05 42.51
CA ARG A 640 36.46 -3.18 43.35
C ARG A 640 35.78 -2.74 44.65
N THR A 641 36.27 -1.67 45.24
CA THR A 641 35.68 -1.06 46.44
C THR A 641 34.30 -0.51 46.12
N SER A 642 34.13 0.22 44.98
CA SER A 642 32.83 0.70 44.50
C SER A 642 31.86 -0.47 44.29
N LEU A 643 32.28 -1.55 43.63
CA LEU A 643 31.49 -2.75 43.45
C LEU A 643 31.00 -3.35 44.78
N SER A 644 31.84 -3.35 45.82
CA SER A 644 31.50 -3.92 47.14
C SER A 644 30.68 -2.97 48.01
N SER A 645 30.81 -1.65 47.82
CA SER A 645 30.18 -0.58 48.61
C SER A 645 28.83 -0.11 48.04
N ARG A 646 28.00 -1.02 47.63
CA ARG A 646 26.70 -0.73 46.94
C ARG A 646 25.71 0.18 47.68
N GLY A 647 26.08 0.84 48.76
CA GLY A 647 25.25 1.73 49.56
C GLY A 647 23.92 1.11 50.04
N SER A 648 22.83 1.87 49.95
CA SER A 648 21.48 1.41 50.29
C SER A 648 20.81 0.52 49.26
N PHE A 649 21.45 0.28 48.10
CA PHE A 649 20.84 -0.49 47.01
C PHE A 649 20.58 -1.96 47.39
N VAL A 650 19.35 -2.44 47.11
CA VAL A 650 18.93 -3.82 47.32
C VAL A 650 18.52 -4.44 45.99
N PRO A 651 19.30 -5.38 45.43
CA PRO A 651 18.97 -6.01 44.15
C PRO A 651 17.63 -6.76 44.23
N LEU A 652 16.86 -6.74 43.14
CA LEU A 652 15.55 -7.42 43.07
C LEU A 652 15.63 -8.91 43.45
N GLU A 653 16.70 -9.59 43.08
CA GLU A 653 16.89 -11.00 43.42
C GLU A 653 16.92 -11.22 44.96
N ALA A 654 17.54 -10.31 45.68
CA ALA A 654 17.54 -10.36 47.14
C ALA A 654 16.12 -10.11 47.70
N VAL A 655 15.39 -9.17 47.10
CA VAL A 655 13.97 -8.91 47.43
C VAL A 655 13.13 -10.16 47.18
N LEU A 656 13.25 -10.78 46.00
CA LEU A 656 12.49 -11.98 45.65
C LEU A 656 12.79 -13.18 46.55
N LYS A 657 14.03 -13.32 46.99
CA LYS A 657 14.41 -14.36 47.97
C LYS A 657 13.76 -14.12 49.36
N GLU A 658 13.58 -12.87 49.73
CA GLU A 658 12.98 -12.49 51.03
C GLU A 658 11.44 -12.59 51.01
N LEU A 659 10.80 -12.57 49.87
CA LEU A 659 9.35 -12.74 49.72
C LEU A 659 8.94 -14.21 49.95
N THR A 660 7.78 -14.43 50.60
CA THR A 660 7.13 -15.75 50.67
C THR A 660 6.68 -16.24 49.30
N ALA A 661 6.42 -17.53 49.13
CA ALA A 661 5.90 -18.09 47.89
C ALA A 661 4.60 -17.36 47.44
N LYS A 662 3.63 -17.22 48.35
CA LYS A 662 2.38 -16.51 48.13
C LYS A 662 2.59 -15.04 47.68
N GLN A 663 3.57 -14.34 48.29
CA GLN A 663 3.90 -12.97 47.89
C GLN A 663 4.53 -12.90 46.50
N ARG A 664 5.39 -13.87 46.14
CA ARG A 664 5.96 -13.98 44.78
C ARG A 664 4.88 -14.20 43.73
N ASP A 665 3.93 -15.11 43.99
CA ASP A 665 2.81 -15.41 43.08
C ASP A 665 1.89 -14.19 42.90
N THR A 666 1.55 -13.53 44.05
CA THR A 666 0.76 -12.29 43.98
C THR A 666 1.46 -11.20 43.17
N ARG A 667 2.76 -11.03 43.37
CA ARG A 667 3.58 -10.10 42.62
C ARG A 667 3.60 -10.42 41.12
N ALA A 668 3.78 -11.70 40.78
CA ALA A 668 3.78 -12.15 39.39
C ALA A 668 2.43 -11.87 38.70
N ALA A 669 1.31 -12.15 39.37
CA ALA A 669 -0.03 -11.86 38.88
C ALA A 669 -0.26 -10.37 38.63
N LEU A 670 0.11 -9.51 39.60
CA LEU A 670 -0.01 -8.05 39.45
C LEU A 670 0.83 -7.51 38.30
N MET A 671 2.02 -8.04 38.09
CA MET A 671 2.89 -7.65 36.97
C MET A 671 2.33 -8.13 35.63
N ALA A 672 1.78 -9.33 35.55
CA ALA A 672 1.15 -9.86 34.34
C ALA A 672 -0.07 -9.00 33.95
N GLU A 673 -0.90 -8.60 34.91
CA GLU A 673 -2.04 -7.71 34.64
C GLU A 673 -1.57 -6.32 34.18
N ALA A 674 -0.52 -5.75 34.75
CA ALA A 674 0.05 -4.49 34.31
C ALA A 674 0.59 -4.60 32.85
N GLU A 675 1.23 -5.69 32.49
CA GLU A 675 1.69 -5.92 31.10
C GLU A 675 0.50 -6.10 30.13
N LYS A 676 -0.57 -6.76 30.54
CA LYS A 676 -1.80 -6.86 29.75
C LYS A 676 -2.39 -5.48 29.46
N ILE A 677 -2.47 -4.60 30.45
CA ILE A 677 -2.94 -3.22 30.28
C ILE A 677 -1.99 -2.42 29.37
N ARG A 678 -0.67 -2.60 29.45
CA ARG A 678 0.28 -2.01 28.52
C ARG A 678 0.01 -2.48 27.07
N GLY A 679 -0.30 -3.76 26.92
CA GLY A 679 -0.74 -4.31 25.64
C GLY A 679 -1.98 -3.58 25.10
N GLN A 680 -2.97 -3.30 25.95
CA GLN A 680 -4.17 -2.53 25.57
C GLN A 680 -3.82 -1.10 25.13
N ILE A 681 -2.93 -0.39 25.84
CA ILE A 681 -2.46 0.95 25.45
C ILE A 681 -1.80 0.92 24.07
N ASN A 682 -0.97 -0.09 23.81
CA ASN A 682 -0.29 -0.25 22.52
C ASN A 682 -1.26 -0.59 21.38
N ALA A 683 -2.37 -1.25 21.70
CA ALA A 683 -3.42 -1.61 20.74
C ALA A 683 -4.38 -0.44 20.45
N LEU A 684 -4.40 0.61 21.27
CA LEU A 684 -5.23 1.78 21.02
C LEU A 684 -4.84 2.44 19.69
N PRO A 685 -5.84 2.84 18.86
CA PRO A 685 -5.57 3.62 17.66
C PRO A 685 -4.68 4.82 18.00
N ARG A 686 -3.67 5.07 17.19
CA ARG A 686 -2.84 6.28 17.35
C ARG A 686 -3.73 7.48 17.10
N GLY A 687 -3.94 8.34 18.06
CA GLY A 687 -4.75 9.57 17.94
C GLY A 687 -4.16 10.62 17.00
N GLY A 688 -3.13 10.25 16.24
CA GLY A 688 -2.44 11.07 15.26
C GLY A 688 -1.11 10.45 14.85
N GLY A 689 -0.52 10.98 13.79
CA GLY A 689 0.75 10.53 13.24
C GLY A 689 1.01 11.16 11.88
N LYS A 690 1.99 10.63 11.16
CA LYS A 690 2.26 11.00 9.77
C LYS A 690 1.84 9.88 8.84
N THR A 691 1.22 10.24 7.72
CA THR A 691 0.89 9.34 6.61
C THR A 691 1.41 9.91 5.31
N TYR A 692 1.78 9.06 4.37
CA TYR A 692 2.08 9.49 3.01
C TYR A 692 0.76 9.65 2.25
N ALA A 693 0.36 10.89 1.98
CA ALA A 693 -0.94 11.22 1.40
C ALA A 693 -0.86 12.49 0.54
N GLY A 694 -1.90 12.76 -0.22
CA GLY A 694 -1.99 13.96 -1.04
C GLY A 694 -1.89 15.23 -0.20
N ARG A 695 -0.82 16.01 -0.36
CA ARG A 695 -0.72 17.37 0.17
C ARG A 695 -1.47 18.32 -0.74
N ARG A 696 -1.97 19.41 -0.19
CA ARG A 696 -2.81 20.37 -0.90
C ARG A 696 -2.06 21.65 -1.19
N GLN A 697 -2.26 22.16 -2.41
CA GLN A 697 -1.91 23.53 -2.79
C GLN A 697 -2.99 24.11 -3.68
N GLN A 698 -3.15 25.41 -3.68
CA GLN A 698 -4.04 26.06 -4.64
C GLN A 698 -3.42 25.96 -6.03
N PRO A 699 -4.11 25.31 -7.01
CA PRO A 699 -3.58 25.17 -8.35
C PRO A 699 -3.69 26.48 -9.13
N LYS A 700 -2.81 26.67 -10.09
CA LYS A 700 -2.96 27.65 -11.14
C LYS A 700 -4.12 27.24 -12.07
N PRO A 701 -4.68 28.15 -12.89
CA PRO A 701 -5.63 27.75 -13.91
C PRO A 701 -5.07 26.65 -14.83
N THR A 702 -5.85 25.60 -15.05
CA THR A 702 -5.45 24.47 -15.89
C THR A 702 -5.72 24.79 -17.34
N HIS A 703 -4.73 24.67 -18.18
CA HIS A 703 -4.88 24.85 -19.63
C HIS A 703 -5.00 23.51 -20.34
N ARG A 704 -5.84 23.47 -21.37
CA ARG A 704 -5.75 22.38 -22.35
C ARG A 704 -4.43 22.52 -23.11
N LEU A 705 -3.70 21.43 -23.27
CA LEU A 705 -2.42 21.42 -23.99
C LEU A 705 -2.63 20.90 -25.42
N ILE A 706 -2.18 21.66 -26.40
CA ILE A 706 -2.24 21.23 -27.81
C ILE A 706 -1.37 19.99 -27.97
N LYS A 707 -1.97 18.86 -28.36
CA LYS A 707 -1.31 17.56 -28.48
C LYS A 707 -0.59 17.09 -27.19
N GLY A 708 -1.06 17.56 -26.05
CA GLY A 708 -0.42 17.25 -24.75
C GLY A 708 0.94 17.93 -24.50
N ASN A 709 1.34 18.91 -25.33
CA ASN A 709 2.62 19.58 -25.22
C ASN A 709 2.58 20.71 -24.18
N VAL A 710 3.41 20.62 -23.15
CA VAL A 710 3.49 21.61 -22.06
C VAL A 710 3.91 23.01 -22.50
N ARG A 711 4.47 23.14 -23.71
CA ARG A 711 4.88 24.43 -24.30
C ARG A 711 3.75 25.13 -25.06
N ASP A 712 2.70 24.41 -25.38
CA ASP A 712 1.61 24.91 -26.23
C ASP A 712 0.28 24.90 -25.45
N PRO A 713 0.12 25.75 -24.41
CA PRO A 713 -1.12 25.89 -23.67
C PRO A 713 -2.18 26.57 -24.56
N ALA A 714 -3.39 26.01 -24.56
CA ALA A 714 -4.56 26.58 -25.20
C ALA A 714 -5.48 27.23 -24.15
N GLU A 715 -6.78 27.20 -24.31
CA GLU A 715 -7.75 27.79 -23.39
C GLU A 715 -7.68 27.22 -21.97
N VAL A 716 -8.09 28.02 -21.01
CA VAL A 716 -8.27 27.58 -19.61
C VAL A 716 -9.48 26.68 -19.51
N VAL A 717 -9.38 25.61 -18.73
CA VAL A 717 -10.43 24.62 -18.56
C VAL A 717 -10.95 24.64 -17.12
N ARG A 718 -12.27 24.69 -16.95
CA ARG A 718 -12.94 24.61 -15.65
C ARG A 718 -12.91 23.20 -15.08
N PRO A 719 -12.89 23.05 -13.73
CA PRO A 719 -13.04 21.74 -13.09
C PRO A 719 -14.37 21.07 -13.46
N GLY A 720 -14.29 19.77 -13.74
CA GLY A 720 -15.47 19.00 -14.12
C GLY A 720 -15.16 17.51 -14.26
N ALA A 721 -16.10 16.78 -14.84
CA ALA A 721 -16.03 15.35 -15.11
C ALA A 721 -16.36 15.06 -16.59
N LEU A 722 -16.77 13.81 -16.88
CA LEU A 722 -17.11 13.37 -18.23
C LEU A 722 -18.40 14.06 -18.72
N SER A 723 -18.30 14.82 -19.78
CA SER A 723 -19.43 15.55 -20.38
C SER A 723 -20.49 14.63 -21.04
N VAL A 724 -20.12 13.40 -21.36
CA VAL A 724 -21.02 12.38 -21.92
C VAL A 724 -22.03 11.87 -20.89
N ILE A 725 -21.73 11.98 -19.60
CA ILE A 725 -22.68 11.65 -18.52
C ILE A 725 -23.52 12.89 -18.22
N SER A 726 -24.80 12.82 -18.51
CA SER A 726 -25.73 13.96 -18.40
C SER A 726 -26.43 14.05 -17.05
N ASP A 727 -26.54 12.94 -16.32
CA ASP A 727 -27.15 12.85 -15.00
C ASP A 727 -26.33 11.84 -14.14
N PRO A 728 -25.59 12.32 -13.15
CA PRO A 728 -25.34 13.72 -12.78
C PRO A 728 -24.45 14.44 -13.80
N PRO A 729 -24.64 15.77 -14.00
CA PRO A 729 -23.90 16.51 -15.03
C PRO A 729 -22.40 16.60 -14.70
N GLY A 730 -21.54 16.42 -15.73
CA GLY A 730 -20.09 16.55 -15.60
C GLY A 730 -19.59 17.98 -15.46
N ASP A 731 -20.42 18.99 -15.67
CA ASP A 731 -20.11 20.40 -15.40
C ASP A 731 -20.52 20.74 -13.96
N PHE A 732 -19.57 21.17 -13.16
CA PHE A 732 -19.79 21.51 -11.75
C PHE A 732 -20.19 22.96 -11.51
N GLY A 733 -20.25 23.80 -12.56
CA GLY A 733 -20.50 25.23 -12.43
C GLY A 733 -19.41 26.01 -11.69
N LEU A 734 -18.27 25.40 -11.45
CA LEU A 734 -17.15 26.02 -10.72
C LEU A 734 -16.35 26.99 -11.62
N ALA A 735 -15.84 28.06 -11.01
CA ALA A 735 -14.92 28.96 -11.67
C ALA A 735 -13.55 28.28 -11.91
N GLU A 736 -12.79 28.79 -12.87
CA GLU A 736 -11.44 28.30 -13.22
C GLU A 736 -10.44 28.36 -12.06
N ASN A 737 -10.60 29.34 -11.17
CA ASN A 737 -9.79 29.55 -9.98
C ASN A 737 -10.44 29.00 -8.71
N ALA A 738 -11.48 28.19 -8.81
CA ALA A 738 -12.16 27.61 -7.65
C ALA A 738 -11.16 26.99 -6.67
N PRO A 739 -11.41 27.05 -5.35
CA PRO A 739 -10.55 26.44 -4.34
C PRO A 739 -10.32 24.94 -4.60
N GLU A 740 -9.10 24.46 -4.35
CA GLU A 740 -8.73 23.04 -4.54
C GLU A 740 -9.71 22.07 -3.86
N ALA A 741 -10.12 22.41 -2.63
CA ALA A 741 -11.06 21.60 -1.85
C ALA A 741 -12.42 21.44 -2.55
N GLU A 742 -12.97 22.54 -3.08
CA GLU A 742 -14.27 22.52 -3.74
C GLU A 742 -14.27 21.67 -5.00
N ARG A 743 -13.20 21.75 -5.79
CA ARG A 743 -13.04 20.93 -7.00
C ARG A 743 -13.14 19.44 -6.68
N ARG A 744 -12.42 18.96 -5.66
CA ARG A 744 -12.45 17.55 -5.27
C ARG A 744 -13.77 17.14 -4.62
N ILE A 745 -14.40 18.01 -3.81
CA ILE A 745 -15.71 17.72 -3.21
C ILE A 745 -16.78 17.52 -4.29
N HIS A 746 -16.83 18.40 -5.30
CA HIS A 746 -17.79 18.26 -6.39
C HIS A 746 -17.56 17.00 -7.21
N PHE A 747 -16.29 16.69 -7.52
CA PHE A 747 -15.97 15.46 -8.24
C PHE A 747 -16.32 14.22 -7.41
N ALA A 748 -16.03 14.22 -6.10
CA ALA A 748 -16.34 13.09 -5.22
C ALA A 748 -17.86 12.85 -5.12
N ARG A 749 -18.65 13.91 -5.04
CA ARG A 749 -20.12 13.82 -5.05
C ARG A 749 -20.66 13.31 -6.38
N TRP A 750 -20.14 13.83 -7.51
CA TRP A 750 -20.48 13.34 -8.83
C TRP A 750 -20.14 11.87 -9.01
N LEU A 751 -19.00 11.44 -8.49
CA LEU A 751 -18.56 10.04 -8.56
C LEU A 751 -19.46 9.10 -7.74
N ALA A 752 -19.90 9.54 -6.55
CA ALA A 752 -20.72 8.76 -5.63
C ALA A 752 -22.23 8.91 -5.86
N ASP A 753 -22.63 9.69 -6.84
CA ASP A 753 -24.05 9.86 -7.18
C ASP A 753 -24.63 8.52 -7.69
N PRO A 754 -25.73 8.02 -7.12
CA PRO A 754 -26.35 6.76 -7.53
C PRO A 754 -26.84 6.74 -8.99
N LYS A 755 -27.02 7.90 -9.59
CA LYS A 755 -27.37 8.03 -11.01
C LYS A 755 -26.18 7.91 -11.95
N ASN A 756 -24.94 8.01 -11.42
CA ASN A 756 -23.75 7.80 -12.22
C ASN A 756 -23.69 6.33 -12.66
N PRO A 757 -23.75 6.04 -13.97
CA PRO A 757 -23.93 4.67 -14.46
C PRO A 757 -22.71 3.77 -14.26
N LEU A 758 -21.54 4.33 -13.98
CA LEU A 758 -20.28 3.61 -14.06
C LEU A 758 -19.85 2.98 -12.71
N PRO A 759 -19.75 3.70 -11.57
CA PRO A 759 -19.10 3.17 -10.38
C PRO A 759 -19.71 1.90 -9.81
N ALA A 760 -21.05 1.82 -9.79
CA ALA A 760 -21.76 0.63 -9.30
C ALA A 760 -21.53 -0.59 -10.20
N ARG A 761 -21.60 -0.42 -11.53
CA ARG A 761 -21.31 -1.49 -12.50
C ARG A 761 -19.86 -1.96 -12.39
N VAL A 762 -18.91 -1.03 -12.30
CA VAL A 762 -17.49 -1.34 -12.21
C VAL A 762 -17.19 -2.15 -10.94
N MET A 763 -17.74 -1.75 -9.80
CA MET A 763 -17.48 -2.47 -8.55
C MET A 763 -18.21 -3.81 -8.50
N ALA A 764 -19.46 -3.90 -8.94
CA ALA A 764 -20.18 -5.17 -9.05
C ALA A 764 -19.43 -6.16 -9.96
N ASN A 765 -18.92 -5.68 -11.10
CA ASN A 765 -18.11 -6.48 -12.02
C ASN A 765 -16.80 -6.96 -11.42
N ARG A 766 -16.12 -6.13 -10.58
CA ARG A 766 -14.90 -6.54 -9.88
C ARG A 766 -15.18 -7.59 -8.83
N VAL A 767 -16.22 -7.43 -8.02
CA VAL A 767 -16.61 -8.46 -7.05
C VAL A 767 -16.90 -9.78 -7.78
N TRP A 768 -17.67 -9.74 -8.87
CA TRP A 768 -17.91 -10.90 -9.71
C TRP A 768 -16.62 -11.53 -10.24
N HIS A 769 -15.70 -10.69 -10.76
CA HIS A 769 -14.40 -11.14 -11.25
C HIS A 769 -13.62 -11.95 -10.21
N TYR A 770 -13.56 -11.47 -8.97
CA TYR A 770 -12.81 -12.16 -7.92
C TYR A 770 -13.50 -13.43 -7.42
N HIS A 771 -14.81 -13.57 -7.61
CA HIS A 771 -15.54 -14.80 -7.32
C HIS A 771 -15.35 -15.88 -8.40
N PHE A 772 -15.41 -15.50 -9.67
CA PHE A 772 -15.41 -16.44 -10.79
C PHE A 772 -14.13 -16.45 -11.63
N GLY A 773 -13.14 -15.61 -11.29
CA GLY A 773 -11.87 -15.49 -12.02
C GLY A 773 -11.95 -14.62 -13.28
N ARG A 774 -13.16 -14.27 -13.73
CA ARG A 774 -13.41 -13.31 -14.84
C ARG A 774 -14.68 -12.50 -14.58
N GLY A 775 -14.64 -11.23 -14.91
CA GLY A 775 -15.79 -10.34 -14.81
C GLY A 775 -16.88 -10.66 -15.85
N ILE A 776 -18.10 -10.21 -15.60
CA ILE A 776 -19.17 -10.17 -16.62
C ILE A 776 -18.64 -9.35 -17.81
N VAL A 777 -17.95 -8.25 -17.53
CA VAL A 777 -17.07 -7.53 -18.47
C VAL A 777 -15.64 -7.97 -18.19
N GLY A 778 -14.99 -8.64 -19.14
CA GLY A 778 -13.65 -9.22 -18.94
C GLY A 778 -12.53 -8.19 -18.88
N SER A 779 -12.80 -6.92 -19.18
CA SER A 779 -11.90 -5.76 -19.07
C SER A 779 -12.30 -4.84 -17.90
N PRO A 780 -11.98 -5.15 -16.61
CA PRO A 780 -12.55 -4.45 -15.45
C PRO A 780 -12.22 -2.95 -15.34
N ASN A 781 -11.20 -2.47 -16.03
CA ASN A 781 -10.78 -1.06 -16.07
C ASN A 781 -11.11 -0.37 -17.41
N ASP A 782 -11.78 -1.09 -18.33
CA ASP A 782 -12.17 -0.54 -19.62
C ASP A 782 -13.58 -1.04 -20.00
N PHE A 783 -14.56 -0.21 -19.73
CA PHE A 783 -15.97 -0.36 -20.09
C PHE A 783 -16.32 0.43 -21.35
N GLY A 784 -15.30 1.03 -21.99
CA GLY A 784 -15.44 1.76 -23.25
C GLY A 784 -15.53 0.84 -24.46
N SER A 785 -15.49 1.46 -25.62
CA SER A 785 -15.67 0.78 -26.92
C SER A 785 -14.58 -0.24 -27.28
N LEU A 786 -13.41 -0.19 -26.62
CA LEU A 786 -12.34 -1.17 -26.77
C LEU A 786 -12.42 -2.27 -25.72
N GLY A 787 -13.21 -2.07 -24.68
CA GLY A 787 -13.45 -3.07 -23.66
C GLY A 787 -14.28 -4.25 -24.17
N GLU A 788 -14.29 -5.32 -23.40
CA GLU A 788 -15.14 -6.48 -23.71
C GLU A 788 -16.62 -6.18 -23.42
N ALA A 789 -17.49 -6.65 -24.29
CA ALA A 789 -18.93 -6.58 -24.05
C ALA A 789 -19.32 -7.50 -22.86
N PRO A 790 -20.31 -7.11 -22.06
CA PRO A 790 -20.78 -7.93 -20.95
C PRO A 790 -21.42 -9.24 -21.45
N THR A 791 -21.08 -10.36 -20.82
CA THR A 791 -21.67 -11.67 -21.15
C THR A 791 -23.13 -11.76 -20.71
N HIS A 792 -23.48 -11.08 -19.61
CA HIS A 792 -24.80 -11.02 -19.00
C HIS A 792 -25.12 -9.55 -18.66
N PRO A 793 -25.50 -8.72 -19.65
CA PRO A 793 -25.70 -7.29 -19.44
C PRO A 793 -26.79 -6.98 -18.41
N GLU A 794 -27.91 -7.69 -18.48
CA GLU A 794 -29.02 -7.52 -17.54
C GLU A 794 -28.65 -7.92 -16.11
N LEU A 795 -27.88 -8.99 -15.93
CA LEU A 795 -27.35 -9.36 -14.63
C LEU A 795 -26.40 -8.31 -14.04
N LEU A 796 -25.54 -7.71 -14.88
CA LEU A 796 -24.63 -6.65 -14.44
C LEU A 796 -25.42 -5.44 -13.94
N ASP A 797 -26.44 -5.03 -14.66
CA ASP A 797 -27.32 -3.92 -14.29
C ASP A 797 -28.12 -4.24 -13.03
N TRP A 798 -28.65 -5.45 -12.93
CA TRP A 798 -29.36 -5.91 -11.74
C TRP A 798 -28.45 -5.91 -10.49
N LEU A 799 -27.22 -6.40 -10.62
CA LEU A 799 -26.23 -6.39 -9.53
C LEU A 799 -25.86 -4.95 -9.13
N ALA A 800 -25.60 -4.08 -10.10
CA ALA A 800 -25.27 -2.68 -9.86
C ALA A 800 -26.43 -1.94 -9.14
N ALA A 801 -27.66 -2.09 -9.62
CA ALA A 801 -28.84 -1.48 -9.00
C ALA A 801 -29.06 -2.04 -7.58
N THR A 802 -28.95 -3.35 -7.39
CA THR A 802 -29.11 -4.00 -6.08
C THR A 802 -28.02 -3.56 -5.10
N PHE A 803 -26.80 -3.36 -5.58
CA PHE A 803 -25.69 -2.86 -4.77
C PHE A 803 -25.99 -1.45 -4.22
N VAL A 804 -26.46 -0.55 -5.07
CA VAL A 804 -26.88 0.80 -4.68
C VAL A 804 -28.03 0.74 -3.66
N GLU A 805 -29.10 -0.01 -3.96
CA GLU A 805 -30.27 -0.17 -3.10
C GLU A 805 -29.95 -0.74 -1.73
N ARG A 806 -28.96 -1.62 -1.63
CA ARG A 806 -28.47 -2.19 -0.37
C ARG A 806 -27.42 -1.31 0.32
N GLY A 807 -27.36 -0.01 0.01
CA GLY A 807 -26.52 0.97 0.65
C GLY A 807 -25.03 0.81 0.35
N TRP A 808 -24.70 0.39 -0.88
CA TRP A 808 -23.33 0.23 -1.36
C TRP A 808 -22.47 -0.73 -0.51
N LYS A 809 -23.09 -1.76 0.10
CA LYS A 809 -22.45 -2.73 0.99
C LYS A 809 -21.87 -3.89 0.19
N LEU A 810 -20.55 -4.04 0.25
CA LEU A 810 -19.84 -5.11 -0.50
C LEU A 810 -20.21 -6.52 0.01
N LYS A 811 -20.37 -6.67 1.32
CA LYS A 811 -20.74 -7.96 1.90
C LYS A 811 -22.11 -8.45 1.44
N GLU A 812 -23.00 -7.53 1.05
CA GLU A 812 -24.29 -7.89 0.43
C GLU A 812 -24.13 -8.53 -0.95
N LEU A 813 -23.20 -7.99 -1.78
CA LEU A 813 -22.89 -8.63 -3.07
C LEU A 813 -22.26 -10.02 -2.86
N HIS A 814 -21.39 -10.15 -1.88
CA HIS A 814 -20.82 -11.48 -1.55
C HIS A 814 -21.89 -12.46 -1.17
N ARG A 815 -22.81 -12.10 -0.26
CA ARG A 815 -23.94 -12.96 0.13
C ARG A 815 -24.74 -13.41 -1.07
N LEU A 816 -25.13 -12.49 -1.94
CA LEU A 816 -25.89 -12.81 -3.15
C LEU A 816 -25.16 -13.82 -4.03
N ILE A 817 -23.87 -13.60 -4.28
CA ILE A 817 -23.08 -14.44 -5.18
C ILE A 817 -22.86 -15.81 -4.59
N VAL A 818 -22.38 -15.91 -3.33
CA VAL A 818 -22.03 -17.22 -2.74
C VAL A 818 -23.23 -18.10 -2.46
N HIS A 819 -24.45 -17.53 -2.33
CA HIS A 819 -25.68 -18.31 -2.17
C HIS A 819 -26.32 -18.72 -3.51
N SER A 820 -25.77 -18.29 -4.65
CA SER A 820 -26.28 -18.72 -5.95
C SER A 820 -25.86 -20.15 -6.29
N SER A 821 -26.71 -20.85 -7.01
CA SER A 821 -26.40 -22.16 -7.59
C SER A 821 -25.22 -22.06 -8.56
N ALA A 822 -25.11 -20.97 -9.29
CA ALA A 822 -24.01 -20.68 -10.21
C ALA A 822 -22.64 -20.70 -9.49
N TRP A 823 -22.58 -20.26 -8.24
CA TRP A 823 -21.35 -20.29 -7.45
C TRP A 823 -21.11 -21.64 -6.75
N LEU A 824 -22.18 -22.32 -6.36
CA LEU A 824 -22.15 -23.60 -5.62
C LEU A 824 -21.92 -24.82 -6.51
N GLN A 825 -22.04 -24.68 -7.84
CA GLN A 825 -21.88 -25.81 -8.75
C GLN A 825 -20.44 -26.34 -8.79
N ALA A 826 -20.30 -27.60 -9.18
CA ALA A 826 -19.02 -28.27 -9.35
C ALA A 826 -18.21 -27.72 -10.53
N SER A 827 -16.90 -27.96 -10.49
CA SER A 827 -15.97 -27.60 -11.57
C SER A 827 -15.76 -28.70 -12.61
N THR A 828 -16.60 -29.72 -12.61
CA THR A 828 -16.46 -30.89 -13.48
C THR A 828 -16.47 -30.48 -14.95
N TRP A 829 -15.49 -30.95 -15.71
CA TRP A 829 -15.38 -30.67 -17.12
C TRP A 829 -16.32 -31.54 -17.96
N ASP A 830 -16.99 -30.92 -18.92
CA ASP A 830 -17.80 -31.60 -19.92
C ASP A 830 -17.36 -31.20 -21.33
N ARG A 831 -17.14 -32.20 -22.19
CA ARG A 831 -16.62 -32.02 -23.55
C ARG A 831 -17.57 -31.22 -24.42
N LYS A 832 -18.87 -31.49 -24.32
CA LYS A 832 -19.90 -30.86 -25.16
C LYS A 832 -20.05 -29.38 -24.78
N SER A 833 -20.19 -29.08 -23.52
CA SER A 833 -20.30 -27.73 -22.98
C SER A 833 -19.05 -26.92 -23.25
N SER A 834 -17.87 -27.51 -23.08
CA SER A 834 -16.58 -26.87 -23.38
C SER A 834 -16.40 -26.57 -24.88
N GLY A 835 -17.03 -27.34 -25.77
CA GLY A 835 -17.04 -27.04 -27.22
C GLY A 835 -17.82 -25.78 -27.57
N ILE A 836 -18.80 -25.40 -26.72
CA ILE A 836 -19.62 -24.18 -26.90
C ILE A 836 -19.01 -22.99 -26.15
N ASP A 837 -18.56 -23.20 -24.92
CA ASP A 837 -18.02 -22.18 -24.03
C ASP A 837 -16.80 -22.75 -23.27
N SER A 838 -15.64 -22.75 -23.95
CA SER A 838 -14.39 -23.34 -23.43
C SER A 838 -13.89 -22.64 -22.16
N GLU A 839 -14.11 -21.35 -22.04
CA GLU A 839 -13.66 -20.52 -20.90
C GLU A 839 -14.68 -20.48 -19.76
N SER A 840 -15.80 -21.19 -19.87
CA SER A 840 -16.90 -21.19 -18.88
C SER A 840 -17.43 -19.77 -18.58
N ARG A 841 -17.45 -18.89 -19.58
CA ARG A 841 -17.89 -17.49 -19.45
C ARG A 841 -19.39 -17.38 -19.15
N LEU A 842 -20.16 -18.38 -19.54
CA LEU A 842 -21.60 -18.46 -19.30
C LEU A 842 -21.92 -19.23 -18.00
N LEU A 843 -20.91 -19.71 -17.28
CA LEU A 843 -21.02 -20.39 -15.99
C LEU A 843 -21.81 -21.72 -16.05
N TRP A 844 -21.59 -22.52 -17.09
CA TRP A 844 -22.12 -23.90 -17.13
C TRP A 844 -21.46 -24.82 -16.10
N ARG A 845 -20.29 -24.39 -15.54
CA ARG A 845 -19.60 -24.95 -14.37
C ARG A 845 -18.96 -23.83 -13.56
N TYR A 846 -18.58 -24.10 -12.31
CA TYR A 846 -17.67 -23.18 -11.61
C TYR A 846 -16.28 -23.24 -12.27
N PRO A 847 -15.72 -22.10 -12.74
CA PRO A 847 -14.41 -22.10 -13.39
C PRO A 847 -13.29 -22.38 -12.38
N PRO A 848 -12.46 -23.42 -12.57
CA PRO A 848 -11.28 -23.61 -11.73
C PRO A 848 -10.34 -22.41 -11.86
N ARG A 849 -9.79 -21.97 -10.72
CA ARG A 849 -8.85 -20.83 -10.73
C ARG A 849 -7.63 -21.12 -9.87
N ARG A 850 -6.45 -20.66 -10.34
CA ARG A 850 -5.25 -20.73 -9.55
C ARG A 850 -5.33 -19.75 -8.39
N LEU A 851 -4.79 -20.12 -7.22
CA LEU A 851 -4.59 -19.24 -6.09
C LEU A 851 -3.63 -18.10 -6.46
N GLU A 852 -3.86 -16.93 -5.88
CA GLU A 852 -2.95 -15.80 -6.02
C GLU A 852 -1.64 -16.05 -5.27
N ALA A 853 -0.57 -15.41 -5.69
CA ALA A 853 0.77 -15.57 -5.14
C ALA A 853 0.81 -15.45 -3.61
N GLU A 854 0.14 -14.42 -3.09
CA GLU A 854 0.06 -14.17 -1.64
C GLU A 854 -0.72 -15.28 -0.92
N SER A 855 -1.82 -15.77 -1.52
CA SER A 855 -2.59 -16.87 -0.94
C SER A 855 -1.81 -18.18 -0.93
N ILE A 856 -0.97 -18.44 -1.94
CA ILE A 856 -0.07 -19.60 -1.97
C ILE A 856 0.93 -19.52 -0.81
N ARG A 857 1.64 -18.39 -0.67
CA ARG A 857 2.60 -18.20 0.42
C ARG A 857 1.93 -18.26 1.79
N ASP A 858 0.85 -17.53 1.97
CA ASP A 858 0.14 -17.45 3.26
C ASP A 858 -0.47 -18.81 3.65
N SER A 859 -0.90 -19.63 2.67
CA SER A 859 -1.38 -20.99 2.90
C SER A 859 -0.27 -21.90 3.39
N MET A 860 0.92 -21.87 2.78
CA MET A 860 2.06 -22.67 3.25
C MET A 860 2.44 -22.30 4.69
N LEU A 861 2.41 -21.01 5.05
CA LEU A 861 2.64 -20.54 6.42
C LEU A 861 1.54 -21.05 7.39
N ALA A 862 0.28 -20.98 6.98
CA ALA A 862 -0.83 -21.42 7.82
C ALA A 862 -0.80 -22.93 8.08
N ILE A 863 -0.58 -23.72 7.02
CA ILE A 863 -0.54 -25.16 7.06
C ILE A 863 0.65 -25.67 7.91
N SER A 864 1.81 -25.03 7.76
CA SER A 864 3.00 -25.34 8.55
C SER A 864 2.94 -24.87 10.01
N GLY A 865 1.87 -24.15 10.42
CA GLY A 865 1.73 -23.61 11.77
C GLY A 865 2.63 -22.39 12.04
N LYS A 866 3.21 -21.78 11.01
CA LYS A 866 4.12 -20.62 11.13
C LYS A 866 3.45 -19.28 10.92
N LEU A 867 2.21 -19.23 10.39
CA LEU A 867 1.53 -17.98 10.09
C LEU A 867 1.35 -17.13 11.35
N ASN A 868 1.96 -15.95 11.33
CA ASN A 868 1.69 -14.91 12.31
C ASN A 868 0.48 -14.08 11.88
N THR A 869 -0.61 -14.20 12.61
CA THR A 869 -1.89 -13.54 12.34
C THR A 869 -1.94 -12.08 12.82
N GLN A 870 -0.82 -11.50 13.26
CA GLN A 870 -0.77 -10.10 13.69
C GLN A 870 -1.18 -9.18 12.54
N MET A 871 -2.24 -8.41 12.76
CA MET A 871 -2.79 -7.47 11.80
C MET A 871 -2.23 -6.05 11.98
N GLY A 872 -2.23 -5.30 10.87
CA GLY A 872 -1.95 -3.87 10.87
C GLY A 872 -0.51 -3.48 11.24
N GLY A 873 -0.29 -2.18 11.31
CA GLY A 873 1.00 -1.60 11.67
C GLY A 873 2.04 -1.58 10.54
N PRO A 874 3.26 -1.13 10.82
CA PRO A 874 4.32 -1.04 9.81
C PRO A 874 4.58 -2.37 9.11
N SER A 875 4.89 -2.28 7.81
CA SER A 875 5.24 -3.44 6.99
C SER A 875 6.59 -4.02 7.41
N TYR A 876 6.71 -5.34 7.37
CA TYR A 876 8.01 -5.99 7.57
C TYR A 876 8.87 -5.87 6.30
N ARG A 877 10.19 -5.81 6.49
CA ARG A 877 11.17 -5.55 5.43
C ARG A 877 12.00 -6.80 5.13
N PRO A 878 11.66 -7.61 4.11
CA PRO A 878 12.41 -8.81 3.76
C PRO A 878 13.63 -8.48 2.88
N PHE A 879 14.32 -7.36 3.14
CA PHE A 879 15.43 -6.90 2.32
C PHE A 879 16.45 -6.08 3.12
N SER A 880 17.66 -6.00 2.59
CA SER A 880 18.65 -4.99 2.98
C SER A 880 18.64 -3.85 1.96
N ILE A 881 19.00 -2.65 2.41
CA ILE A 881 19.05 -1.45 1.59
C ILE A 881 20.51 -1.01 1.46
N SER A 882 20.92 -0.73 0.22
CA SER A 882 22.17 -0.03 -0.10
C SER A 882 21.82 1.32 -0.72
N ASN A 883 22.42 2.39 -0.19
CA ASN A 883 22.15 3.75 -0.64
C ASN A 883 23.40 4.33 -1.33
N PHE A 884 23.29 4.65 -2.62
CA PHE A 884 24.32 5.32 -3.43
C PHE A 884 23.69 6.51 -4.19
N GLY A 885 23.02 7.42 -3.46
CA GLY A 885 22.15 8.44 -4.04
C GLY A 885 20.73 7.92 -4.32
N SER A 886 20.63 6.71 -4.82
CA SER A 886 19.40 5.92 -5.01
C SER A 886 19.33 4.77 -4.01
N SER A 887 18.14 4.27 -3.72
CA SER A 887 17.94 3.12 -2.83
C SER A 887 17.85 1.82 -3.65
N PHE A 888 18.66 0.84 -3.30
CA PHE A 888 18.68 -0.49 -3.90
C PHE A 888 18.26 -1.52 -2.87
N TYR A 889 17.32 -2.39 -3.22
CA TYR A 889 16.73 -3.39 -2.33
C TYR A 889 17.21 -4.79 -2.71
N LYS A 890 17.93 -5.44 -1.79
CA LYS A 890 18.33 -6.84 -1.94
C LYS A 890 17.41 -7.70 -1.08
N ILE A 891 16.52 -8.43 -1.72
CA ILE A 891 15.58 -9.35 -1.06
C ILE A 891 16.35 -10.45 -0.34
N LYS A 892 15.84 -10.84 0.83
CA LYS A 892 16.40 -11.91 1.67
C LYS A 892 15.26 -12.77 2.19
N ASP A 893 15.41 -14.07 2.14
CA ASP A 893 14.61 -14.98 2.92
C ASP A 893 15.04 -14.84 4.40
N GLN A 894 14.13 -14.39 5.23
CA GLN A 894 14.37 -14.14 6.65
C GLN A 894 13.37 -14.96 7.45
N GLU A 895 13.83 -15.47 8.58
CA GLU A 895 13.04 -16.29 9.49
C GLU A 895 12.59 -15.49 10.71
N GLY A 896 11.48 -15.90 11.27
CA GLY A 896 10.96 -15.38 12.52
C GLY A 896 9.55 -14.78 12.40
N PRO A 897 8.83 -14.66 13.52
CA PRO A 897 7.41 -14.30 13.53
C PRO A 897 7.09 -12.99 12.82
N GLN A 898 8.02 -12.04 12.80
CA GLN A 898 7.82 -10.76 12.10
C GLN A 898 7.81 -10.91 10.57
N PHE A 899 8.47 -11.94 10.00
CA PHE A 899 8.53 -12.21 8.56
C PHE A 899 7.49 -13.24 8.12
N ASP A 900 6.93 -13.99 9.06
CA ASP A 900 5.91 -15.00 8.82
C ASP A 900 4.48 -14.43 8.90
N ARG A 901 4.33 -13.09 8.86
CA ARG A 901 3.04 -12.41 8.72
C ARG A 901 2.46 -12.62 7.32
N ARG A 902 1.16 -12.36 7.18
CA ARG A 902 0.50 -12.37 5.86
C ARG A 902 1.21 -11.47 4.87
N SER A 903 1.21 -11.89 3.61
CA SER A 903 1.91 -11.22 2.50
C SER A 903 1.50 -9.76 2.30
N ILE A 904 0.25 -9.39 2.66
CA ILE A 904 -0.22 -8.00 2.59
C ILE A 904 0.58 -7.05 3.51
N TYR A 905 1.23 -7.58 4.53
CA TYR A 905 2.08 -6.80 5.45
C TYR A 905 3.56 -6.80 5.05
N ARG A 906 3.92 -7.43 3.95
CA ARG A 906 5.24 -7.29 3.35
C ARG A 906 5.39 -5.88 2.79
N MET A 907 6.52 -5.21 3.06
CA MET A 907 6.79 -3.91 2.46
C MET A 907 6.91 -4.04 0.95
N ASN A 908 6.06 -3.33 0.23
CA ASN A 908 5.97 -3.36 -1.22
C ASN A 908 6.79 -2.23 -1.82
N VAL A 909 7.95 -2.55 -2.40
CA VAL A 909 8.87 -1.57 -3.01
C VAL A 909 9.01 -1.82 -4.50
N ASN A 910 9.14 -0.74 -5.29
CA ASN A 910 9.11 -0.83 -6.76
C ASN A 910 10.25 -1.66 -7.35
N SER A 911 11.48 -1.50 -6.84
CA SER A 911 12.66 -2.21 -7.36
C SER A 911 13.04 -3.47 -6.57
N GLY A 912 12.18 -3.96 -5.68
CA GLY A 912 12.43 -5.11 -4.83
C GLY A 912 11.38 -6.22 -4.94
N LYS A 913 11.37 -6.96 -6.05
CA LYS A 913 10.42 -8.05 -6.28
C LYS A 913 10.76 -9.30 -5.47
N ASP A 914 9.74 -9.92 -4.89
CA ASP A 914 9.89 -11.19 -4.16
C ASP A 914 9.97 -12.36 -5.15
N PRO A 915 11.01 -13.21 -5.07
CA PRO A 915 11.20 -14.27 -6.07
C PRO A 915 10.05 -15.28 -6.17
N LEU A 916 9.38 -15.60 -5.06
CA LEU A 916 8.23 -16.50 -5.07
C LEU A 916 6.98 -15.80 -5.60
N LEU A 917 6.69 -14.60 -5.07
CA LEU A 917 5.47 -13.88 -5.45
C LEU A 917 5.50 -13.44 -6.92
N ASP A 918 6.63 -12.94 -7.42
CA ASP A 918 6.80 -12.48 -8.80
C ASP A 918 6.57 -13.61 -9.81
N VAL A 919 7.13 -14.78 -9.54
CA VAL A 919 6.95 -15.97 -10.40
C VAL A 919 5.47 -16.42 -10.46
N PHE A 920 4.68 -16.19 -9.39
CA PHE A 920 3.26 -16.48 -9.32
C PHE A 920 2.36 -15.30 -9.71
N ASP A 921 2.85 -14.42 -10.57
CA ASP A 921 2.11 -13.28 -11.15
C ASP A 921 1.64 -12.24 -10.11
N CYS A 922 2.38 -12.04 -9.01
CA CYS A 922 2.12 -10.92 -8.12
C CYS A 922 2.29 -9.60 -8.91
N PRO A 923 1.31 -8.69 -8.87
CA PRO A 923 1.38 -7.45 -9.63
C PRO A 923 2.59 -6.58 -9.33
N ASP A 924 3.08 -5.91 -10.35
CA ASP A 924 4.05 -4.82 -10.17
C ASP A 924 3.35 -3.65 -9.47
N PRO A 925 3.85 -3.18 -8.32
CA PRO A 925 3.19 -2.12 -7.56
C PRO A 925 3.24 -0.74 -8.25
N SER A 926 4.03 -0.59 -9.30
CA SER A 926 4.13 0.67 -10.05
C SER A 926 3.00 0.90 -11.04
N VAL A 927 2.22 -0.14 -11.36
CA VAL A 927 1.15 -0.08 -12.35
C VAL A 927 -0.21 -0.48 -11.79
N LYS A 928 -1.26 0.03 -12.39
CA LYS A 928 -2.64 -0.37 -12.09
C LYS A 928 -2.90 -1.75 -12.68
N VAL A 929 -3.30 -2.71 -11.87
CA VAL A 929 -3.61 -4.05 -12.31
C VAL A 929 -5.10 -4.36 -12.08
N PRO A 930 -5.93 -4.26 -13.12
CA PRO A 930 -7.36 -4.51 -13.02
C PRO A 930 -7.72 -5.99 -12.93
N ARG A 931 -6.89 -6.82 -13.51
CA ARG A 931 -6.98 -8.27 -13.53
C ARG A 931 -5.57 -8.84 -13.48
N ARG A 932 -5.31 -9.68 -12.50
CA ARG A 932 -4.04 -10.37 -12.40
C ARG A 932 -3.88 -11.38 -13.52
N SER A 933 -2.68 -11.54 -14.01
CA SER A 933 -2.32 -12.68 -14.86
C SER A 933 -2.46 -13.98 -14.08
N SER A 934 -2.78 -15.06 -14.76
CA SER A 934 -2.76 -16.41 -14.22
C SER A 934 -2.05 -17.31 -15.21
N THR A 935 -0.73 -17.24 -15.20
CA THR A 935 0.12 -18.02 -16.09
C THR A 935 0.40 -19.40 -15.51
N THR A 936 0.73 -20.36 -16.36
CA THR A 936 1.27 -21.66 -15.95
C THR A 936 2.60 -21.84 -16.65
N THR A 937 3.69 -21.75 -15.90
CA THR A 937 5.05 -21.74 -16.46
C THR A 937 5.95 -22.77 -15.79
N PRO A 938 6.98 -23.27 -16.47
CA PRO A 938 7.98 -24.13 -15.84
C PRO A 938 8.70 -23.47 -14.65
N LEU A 939 8.85 -22.13 -14.67
CA LEU A 939 9.46 -21.37 -13.58
C LEU A 939 8.66 -21.47 -12.29
N GLN A 940 7.34 -21.56 -12.36
CA GLN A 940 6.48 -21.73 -11.18
C GLN A 940 6.73 -23.08 -10.53
N ALA A 941 6.81 -24.15 -11.31
CA ALA A 941 7.14 -25.49 -10.82
C ALA A 941 8.55 -25.50 -10.21
N LEU A 942 9.56 -24.98 -10.91
CA LEU A 942 10.92 -24.87 -10.41
C LEU A 942 11.03 -24.03 -9.15
N SER A 943 10.23 -22.97 -9.04
CA SER A 943 10.19 -22.13 -7.83
C SER A 943 9.65 -22.92 -6.64
N LEU A 944 8.55 -23.66 -6.78
CA LEU A 944 8.03 -24.49 -5.68
C LEU A 944 9.01 -25.62 -5.31
N MET A 945 9.77 -26.13 -6.25
CA MET A 945 10.77 -27.17 -5.99
C MET A 945 12.00 -26.66 -5.26
N ASN A 946 12.48 -25.43 -5.55
CA ASN A 946 13.80 -24.97 -5.15
C ASN A 946 13.80 -23.75 -4.21
N ASN A 947 12.66 -23.09 -4.00
CA ASN A 947 12.61 -21.90 -3.18
C ASN A 947 12.86 -22.24 -1.70
N SER A 948 13.76 -21.51 -1.05
CA SER A 948 14.16 -21.73 0.35
C SER A 948 12.98 -21.65 1.33
N LEU A 949 12.03 -20.74 1.10
CA LEU A 949 10.82 -20.64 1.91
C LEU A 949 9.97 -21.91 1.82
N VAL A 950 9.77 -22.45 0.61
CA VAL A 950 8.97 -23.67 0.40
C VAL A 950 9.62 -24.85 1.12
N GLN A 951 10.93 -25.03 0.98
CA GLN A 951 11.67 -26.11 1.64
C GLN A 951 11.58 -25.97 3.18
N ARG A 952 11.83 -24.76 3.71
CA ARG A 952 11.73 -24.48 5.14
C ARG A 952 10.33 -24.75 5.70
N LEU A 953 9.29 -24.37 4.96
CA LEU A 953 7.91 -24.59 5.40
C LEU A 953 7.47 -26.06 5.27
N SER A 954 8.01 -26.82 4.31
CA SER A 954 7.81 -28.28 4.23
C SER A 954 8.37 -28.99 5.46
N LYS A 955 9.57 -28.59 5.89
CA LYS A 955 10.17 -29.10 7.12
C LYS A 955 9.37 -28.69 8.37
N SER A 956 8.90 -27.45 8.44
CA SER A 956 8.07 -27.01 9.56
C SER A 956 6.73 -27.74 9.61
N PHE A 957 6.15 -28.05 8.43
CA PHE A 957 4.91 -28.79 8.32
C PHE A 957 5.07 -30.25 8.78
N SER A 958 6.14 -30.92 8.34
CA SER A 958 6.43 -32.29 8.81
C SER A 958 6.60 -32.34 10.33
N GLY A 959 7.37 -31.41 10.92
CA GLY A 959 7.51 -31.32 12.37
C GLY A 959 6.21 -31.10 13.14
N ARG A 960 5.28 -30.31 12.58
CA ARG A 960 3.93 -30.16 13.12
C ARG A 960 3.14 -31.48 13.10
N LEU A 961 3.18 -32.19 11.97
CA LEU A 961 2.48 -33.46 11.81
C LEU A 961 3.03 -34.55 12.73
N GLU A 962 4.33 -34.62 12.90
CA GLU A 962 5.01 -35.53 13.83
C GLU A 962 4.61 -35.24 15.29
N GLN A 963 4.55 -33.96 15.66
CA GLN A 963 4.11 -33.55 16.99
C GLN A 963 2.64 -33.94 17.25
N GLU A 964 1.76 -33.74 16.28
CA GLU A 964 0.35 -34.11 16.40
C GLU A 964 0.17 -35.66 16.43
N ALA A 965 0.99 -36.39 15.66
CA ALA A 965 1.01 -37.85 15.73
C ALA A 965 1.41 -38.37 17.11
N ASN A 966 2.46 -37.79 17.69
CA ASN A 966 2.96 -38.19 19.00
C ASN A 966 1.99 -37.82 20.15
N ASN A 967 1.31 -36.67 20.05
CA ASN A 967 0.42 -36.17 21.10
C ASN A 967 -0.98 -36.80 21.04
N ASP A 968 -1.53 -36.90 19.82
CA ASP A 968 -2.94 -37.22 19.59
C ASP A 968 -3.15 -38.57 18.86
N GLY A 969 -2.07 -39.28 18.50
CA GLY A 969 -2.16 -40.52 17.73
C GLY A 969 -2.71 -40.39 16.30
N LYS A 970 -2.71 -39.16 15.76
CA LYS A 970 -3.24 -38.89 14.41
C LYS A 970 -2.29 -39.41 13.33
N ASN A 971 -2.85 -39.98 12.25
CA ASN A 971 -2.04 -40.37 11.10
C ASN A 971 -1.46 -39.16 10.38
N PRO A 972 -0.15 -38.99 10.27
CA PRO A 972 0.50 -37.79 9.69
C PRO A 972 0.11 -37.57 8.22
N ILE A 973 -0.04 -38.62 7.42
CA ILE A 973 -0.40 -38.50 6.01
C ILE A 973 -1.84 -38.00 5.86
N GLU A 974 -2.78 -38.57 6.67
CA GLU A 974 -4.16 -38.08 6.66
C GLU A 974 -4.26 -36.62 7.07
N GLN A 975 -3.55 -36.24 8.13
CA GLN A 975 -3.50 -34.84 8.58
C GLN A 975 -2.88 -33.91 7.51
N ALA A 976 -1.83 -34.33 6.82
CA ALA A 976 -1.22 -33.55 5.74
C ALA A 976 -2.24 -33.21 4.63
N TRP A 977 -3.04 -34.18 4.22
CA TRP A 977 -4.13 -33.99 3.25
C TRP A 977 -5.23 -33.05 3.75
N LEU A 978 -5.67 -33.25 4.99
CA LEU A 978 -6.71 -32.42 5.61
C LEU A 978 -6.26 -30.94 5.71
N TYR A 979 -5.02 -30.67 6.13
CA TYR A 979 -4.51 -29.31 6.21
C TYR A 979 -4.31 -28.65 4.84
N ALA A 980 -3.75 -29.37 3.89
CA ALA A 980 -3.34 -28.79 2.61
C ALA A 980 -4.48 -28.77 1.58
N LEU A 981 -5.30 -29.82 1.54
CA LEU A 981 -6.30 -30.02 0.49
C LEU A 981 -7.75 -30.01 1.01
N GLY A 982 -7.95 -30.10 2.34
CA GLY A 982 -9.28 -30.08 2.97
C GLY A 982 -10.06 -31.38 2.82
N ARG A 983 -9.42 -32.46 2.40
CA ARG A 983 -10.02 -33.79 2.23
C ARG A 983 -9.09 -34.89 2.72
N LYS A 984 -9.59 -36.08 2.91
CA LYS A 984 -8.75 -37.26 3.16
C LYS A 984 -8.07 -37.75 1.88
N PRO A 985 -6.91 -38.41 1.98
CA PRO A 985 -6.30 -39.08 0.85
C PRO A 985 -7.14 -40.33 0.44
N THR A 986 -7.17 -40.62 -0.84
CA THR A 986 -7.64 -41.92 -1.33
C THR A 986 -6.70 -43.04 -0.86
N ALA A 987 -7.15 -44.31 -0.94
CA ALA A 987 -6.30 -45.43 -0.57
C ALA A 987 -4.96 -45.48 -1.33
N ASP A 988 -5.00 -45.13 -2.62
CA ASP A 988 -3.82 -45.08 -3.50
C ASP A 988 -2.86 -43.92 -3.12
N GLU A 989 -3.43 -42.71 -2.91
CA GLU A 989 -2.64 -41.53 -2.46
C GLU A 989 -1.98 -41.83 -1.11
N ARG A 990 -2.72 -42.41 -0.16
CA ARG A 990 -2.19 -42.82 1.15
C ARG A 990 -1.02 -43.78 0.99
N LYS A 991 -1.19 -44.87 0.26
CA LYS A 991 -0.17 -45.88 0.06
C LYS A 991 1.12 -45.32 -0.56
N ARG A 992 0.96 -44.46 -1.58
CA ARG A 992 2.11 -43.80 -2.23
C ARG A 992 2.84 -42.88 -1.26
N CYS A 993 2.10 -42.12 -0.47
CA CYS A 993 2.71 -41.20 0.51
C CYS A 993 3.35 -41.93 1.69
N GLU A 994 2.78 -43.07 2.15
CA GLU A 994 3.40 -43.91 3.17
C GLU A 994 4.72 -44.51 2.67
N THR A 995 4.78 -44.96 1.42
CA THR A 995 6.01 -45.43 0.79
C THR A 995 7.04 -44.29 0.71
N LEU A 996 6.66 -43.12 0.19
CA LEU A 996 7.52 -41.94 0.07
C LEU A 996 8.04 -41.47 1.43
N ALA A 997 7.17 -41.45 2.45
CA ALA A 997 7.56 -41.06 3.80
C ALA A 997 8.58 -42.04 4.41
N LYS A 998 8.43 -43.36 4.14
CA LYS A 998 9.38 -44.39 4.60
C LYS A 998 10.73 -44.28 3.94
N GLU A 999 10.79 -43.95 2.64
CA GLU A 999 12.03 -43.91 1.85
C GLU A 999 12.75 -42.56 2.00
N HIS A 1000 12.01 -41.46 2.08
CA HIS A 1000 12.55 -40.11 1.95
C HIS A 1000 12.11 -39.16 3.06
N GLY A 1001 11.37 -39.64 4.05
CA GLY A 1001 10.90 -38.82 5.17
C GLY A 1001 9.58 -38.08 4.90
N LEU A 1002 8.88 -37.73 5.99
CA LEU A 1002 7.61 -37.00 5.95
C LEU A 1002 7.75 -35.60 5.35
N GLU A 1003 8.91 -34.96 5.49
CA GLU A 1003 9.22 -33.64 4.89
C GLU A 1003 9.07 -33.68 3.36
N THR A 1004 9.51 -34.76 2.72
CA THR A 1004 9.35 -34.94 1.26
C THR A 1004 7.89 -35.04 0.85
N VAL A 1005 7.06 -35.74 1.65
CA VAL A 1005 5.61 -35.78 1.40
C VAL A 1005 4.99 -34.39 1.50
N CYS A 1006 5.34 -33.61 2.52
CA CYS A 1006 4.88 -32.23 2.69
C CYS A 1006 5.29 -31.33 1.50
N TRP A 1007 6.52 -31.46 1.05
CA TRP A 1007 7.04 -30.77 -0.12
C TRP A 1007 6.31 -31.17 -1.41
N VAL A 1008 6.03 -32.45 -1.63
CA VAL A 1008 5.26 -32.93 -2.79
C VAL A 1008 3.85 -32.34 -2.77
N ILE A 1009 3.17 -32.30 -1.61
CA ILE A 1009 1.84 -31.72 -1.50
C ILE A 1009 1.81 -30.25 -1.92
N PHE A 1010 2.79 -29.44 -1.50
CA PHE A 1010 2.89 -28.05 -1.91
C PHE A 1010 3.12 -27.87 -3.42
N ASN A 1011 3.64 -28.88 -4.10
CA ASN A 1011 3.86 -28.93 -5.55
C ASN A 1011 2.67 -29.49 -6.35
N THR A 1012 1.57 -29.92 -5.70
CA THR A 1012 0.41 -30.45 -6.40
C THR A 1012 -0.46 -29.33 -7.01
N SER A 1013 -1.06 -29.63 -8.17
CA SER A 1013 -2.05 -28.73 -8.76
C SER A 1013 -3.28 -28.53 -7.84
N GLU A 1014 -3.65 -29.53 -7.05
CA GLU A 1014 -4.78 -29.45 -6.13
C GLU A 1014 -4.52 -28.44 -4.99
N PHE A 1015 -3.28 -28.32 -4.55
CA PHE A 1015 -2.88 -27.27 -3.59
C PHE A 1015 -3.00 -25.86 -4.21
N LEU A 1016 -2.60 -25.72 -5.47
CA LEU A 1016 -2.51 -24.44 -6.17
C LEU A 1016 -3.85 -23.92 -6.72
N TYR A 1017 -4.85 -24.79 -6.88
CA TYR A 1017 -6.12 -24.42 -7.53
C TYR A 1017 -7.31 -24.57 -6.59
N VAL A 1018 -8.26 -23.66 -6.78
CA VAL A 1018 -9.62 -23.74 -6.21
C VAL A 1018 -10.56 -24.20 -7.30
N ARG A 1019 -11.35 -25.22 -6.98
CA ARG A 1019 -12.31 -25.86 -7.89
C ARG A 1019 -13.75 -25.62 -7.47
#